data_2617974b50d4f9c0666811fd745c81fc
#
_entry.id   2617974b50d4f9c0666811fd745c81fc
#
_cell.length_a   1.000
_cell.length_b   1.000
_cell.length_c   1.000
_cell.angle_alpha   90.00
_cell.angle_beta   90.00
_cell.angle_gamma   90.00
#
_symmetry.space_group_name_H-M   'P 1'
#
loop_
_entity.id
_entity.type
_entity.pdbx_description
1 polymer ?
#
loop_
_entity_poly.entity_id
_entity_poly.type
_entity_poly.pdbx_seq_one_letter_code
_entity_poly.pdbx_strand_id
1 'polypeptide(L)'
;MNGQTHDFAWPDTLTIARGVLARGYKPLPIPLGAKNPILSNWQNLSITAENVTHYFNGAPQNVGVQMGRVSGGLADVDLDCNEAVKLAPYFLPATRSIYGRLGKGRSHYLYICSDPDPKATIKLVDDAKQCIVELRLGGGGKGAQSVWPGSIHTSGERYEWDEDGAPGAATCGLLKTAIVKIAVGVLLVRNWPAKSRHDACLCLGGFLARSGWTPEVIGDFLVAIQEVAGVEDPSHIENGRQAAVDAATAHVADGKGYGLPTLIEFFGEAVAKRIAKILGYRERGEPTSDDGCPVLKVVGGQLSGNADKAEKILIAAGVQFFERSNKLVRPIVKDVDTFRGNKTSVAQLEAVSETYMRDMLGRMVAWYKFDRRAKSWVPVDPPHDVAGTILARAGEWKFPSVAGIITAQTMRPDGTILDQPGYDPTTRLLLVNPPQMKPIPDEPSEDEARTALELLESLLAEFPLVDDVAKSVALSTLITPVVRGAFSVAPMHIADAPVAGSGKSYLFDTAAVIAIGQRMPVIAAGCDEEELEKRLGAALLAGHPLITIDNVNRTLMSDALCQIIERPRPQVRILGKSELIDVETRGTTLFANGNNISVFGDLCRRVVRTRLDPKMENPELKTFKGSPVATVLANRGAYIAAALTVCRAYIVAGRPHLAPRLASFEGWSDTVRSALIWLGKHDPISSMEASRAEDPERTRLRALLMAWVHAFGTGEANSITAKQVIERSQKMHLTNLDAPVLELPELSAAIHAVAGGGGRQLDSVTLGQWLGRHKNRVMDAMWFAQDTRPKDAIKWYVEGRAPDTAGPG
;
A
#
# COMPACT_ATOMS: atom_id res chain seq x y z
N MET A 1 54.64 -17.92 -45.83
CA MET A 1 53.78 -17.85 -44.63
C MET A 1 54.24 -16.65 -43.80
N ASN A 2 53.74 -15.48 -44.08
CA ASN A 2 54.04 -14.27 -43.28
C ASN A 2 52.77 -13.95 -42.47
N GLY A 3 52.82 -14.29 -41.21
CA GLY A 3 51.77 -13.89 -40.26
C GLY A 3 51.93 -12.40 -39.94
N GLN A 4 51.08 -11.58 -40.50
CA GLN A 4 50.84 -10.24 -39.98
C GLN A 4 49.97 -10.37 -38.71
N THR A 5 50.59 -10.31 -37.52
CA THR A 5 49.93 -10.02 -36.27
C THR A 5 49.48 -8.57 -36.34
N HIS A 6 48.20 -8.35 -36.59
CA HIS A 6 47.59 -7.06 -36.32
C HIS A 6 47.63 -6.87 -34.79
N ASP A 7 48.49 -5.97 -34.33
CA ASP A 7 48.49 -5.43 -32.97
C ASP A 7 47.16 -4.74 -32.74
N PHE A 8 46.20 -5.48 -32.15
CA PHE A 8 44.93 -4.95 -31.74
C PHE A 8 45.17 -4.16 -30.43
N ALA A 9 45.45 -2.87 -30.56
CA ALA A 9 45.49 -1.98 -29.41
C ALA A 9 44.07 -1.86 -28.85
N TRP A 10 43.91 -2.36 -27.65
CA TRP A 10 42.65 -2.25 -26.90
C TRP A 10 42.26 -0.78 -26.74
N PRO A 11 40.96 -0.42 -26.80
CA PRO A 11 40.56 0.96 -26.58
C PRO A 11 40.95 1.40 -25.16
N ASP A 12 41.53 2.60 -25.06
CA ASP A 12 41.73 3.24 -23.76
C ASP A 12 40.37 3.70 -23.22
N THR A 13 39.70 2.78 -22.54
CA THR A 13 38.34 2.96 -22.04
C THR A 13 38.24 4.03 -20.94
N LEU A 14 39.34 4.27 -20.21
CA LEU A 14 39.40 5.35 -19.23
C LEU A 14 39.36 6.73 -19.92
N THR A 15 40.12 6.91 -20.97
CA THR A 15 40.13 8.15 -21.79
C THR A 15 38.76 8.36 -22.43
N ILE A 16 38.14 7.31 -22.99
CA ILE A 16 36.78 7.39 -23.55
C ILE A 16 35.76 7.78 -22.48
N ALA A 17 35.80 7.14 -21.32
CA ALA A 17 34.85 7.42 -20.22
C ALA A 17 35.01 8.85 -19.66
N ARG A 18 36.24 9.35 -19.56
CA ARG A 18 36.51 10.75 -19.20
C ARG A 18 35.97 11.72 -20.25
N GLY A 19 36.11 11.37 -21.54
CA GLY A 19 35.52 12.15 -22.64
C GLY A 19 33.99 12.20 -22.58
N VAL A 20 33.32 11.12 -22.17
CA VAL A 20 31.88 11.07 -21.94
C VAL A 20 31.49 11.98 -20.76
N LEU A 21 32.24 11.94 -19.66
CA LEU A 21 32.03 12.82 -18.50
C LEU A 21 32.24 14.30 -18.85
N ALA A 22 33.28 14.62 -19.63
CA ALA A 22 33.55 15.99 -20.06
C ALA A 22 32.42 16.59 -20.92
N ARG A 23 31.65 15.75 -21.61
CA ARG A 23 30.42 16.14 -22.33
C ARG A 23 29.17 16.26 -21.43
N GLY A 24 29.29 15.99 -20.13
CA GLY A 24 28.19 16.02 -19.18
C GLY A 24 27.32 14.75 -19.18
N TYR A 25 27.78 13.65 -19.78
CA TYR A 25 27.04 12.40 -19.87
C TYR A 25 27.55 11.37 -18.84
N LYS A 26 26.78 10.35 -18.59
CA LYS A 26 27.08 9.29 -17.61
C LYS A 26 27.62 8.04 -18.30
N PRO A 27 28.96 7.77 -18.21
CA PRO A 27 29.53 6.55 -18.74
C PRO A 27 29.10 5.32 -17.99
N LEU A 28 29.14 4.15 -18.67
CA LEU A 28 28.72 2.86 -18.13
C LEU A 28 29.71 1.78 -18.61
N PRO A 29 30.27 0.95 -17.72
CA PRO A 29 31.12 -0.15 -18.12
C PRO A 29 30.29 -1.28 -18.72
N ILE A 30 30.71 -1.72 -19.93
CA ILE A 30 30.09 -2.82 -20.66
C ILE A 30 31.20 -3.85 -20.97
N PRO A 31 30.94 -5.15 -20.80
CA PRO A 31 31.93 -6.16 -21.15
C PRO A 31 32.38 -6.03 -22.60
N LEU A 32 33.64 -6.33 -22.87
CA LEU A 32 34.18 -6.30 -24.21
C LEU A 32 33.38 -7.19 -25.17
N GLY A 33 33.07 -6.66 -26.36
CA GLY A 33 32.27 -7.37 -27.37
C GLY A 33 30.79 -7.59 -26.96
N ALA A 34 30.33 -6.99 -25.87
CA ALA A 34 28.91 -7.01 -25.49
C ALA A 34 28.22 -5.67 -25.77
N LYS A 35 26.91 -5.69 -25.82
CA LYS A 35 26.06 -4.49 -25.98
C LYS A 35 25.38 -4.06 -24.70
N ASN A 36 25.31 -4.94 -23.68
CA ASN A 36 24.57 -4.68 -22.46
C ASN A 36 25.48 -4.70 -21.23
N PRO A 37 25.24 -3.83 -20.25
CA PRO A 37 25.90 -3.89 -18.95
C PRO A 37 25.48 -5.13 -18.19
N ILE A 38 26.42 -5.68 -17.41
CA ILE A 38 26.16 -6.84 -16.52
C ILE A 38 25.94 -6.42 -15.06
N LEU A 39 26.25 -5.17 -14.72
CA LEU A 39 26.05 -4.66 -13.37
C LEU A 39 24.55 -4.62 -13.02
N SER A 40 24.19 -5.21 -11.89
CA SER A 40 22.83 -5.07 -11.36
C SER A 40 22.54 -3.62 -11.00
N ASN A 41 21.33 -3.15 -11.28
CA ASN A 41 20.91 -1.77 -10.99
C ASN A 41 21.77 -0.68 -11.69
N TRP A 42 22.34 -0.97 -12.86
CA TRP A 42 23.20 -0.05 -13.63
C TRP A 42 22.53 1.28 -13.97
N GLN A 43 21.21 1.32 -14.08
CA GLN A 43 20.41 2.51 -14.36
C GLN A 43 20.50 3.58 -13.26
N ASN A 44 20.88 3.20 -12.06
CA ASN A 44 21.09 4.09 -10.90
C ASN A 44 22.59 4.33 -10.62
N LEU A 45 23.47 3.76 -11.43
CA LEU A 45 24.90 3.92 -11.28
C LEU A 45 25.32 5.35 -11.64
N SER A 46 25.99 6.04 -10.71
CA SER A 46 26.56 7.38 -10.95
C SER A 46 28.08 7.33 -10.96
N ILE A 47 28.66 7.40 -12.16
CA ILE A 47 30.11 7.52 -12.34
C ILE A 47 30.46 8.99 -12.49
N THR A 48 31.45 9.45 -11.71
CA THR A 48 31.93 10.84 -11.65
C THR A 48 33.43 10.88 -11.98
N ALA A 49 34.00 12.07 -12.09
CA ALA A 49 35.43 12.25 -12.33
C ALA A 49 36.30 11.64 -11.21
N GLU A 50 35.78 11.61 -9.95
CA GLU A 50 36.51 11.08 -8.81
C GLU A 50 36.53 9.54 -8.80
N ASN A 51 35.48 8.88 -9.27
CA ASN A 51 35.36 7.42 -9.16
C ASN A 51 35.50 6.68 -10.50
N VAL A 52 35.68 7.37 -11.63
CA VAL A 52 35.74 6.76 -12.95
C VAL A 52 36.86 5.72 -13.09
N THR A 53 38.01 5.93 -12.42
CA THR A 53 39.15 5.00 -12.43
C THR A 53 38.84 3.66 -11.73
N HIS A 54 37.89 3.65 -10.83
CA HIS A 54 37.44 2.41 -10.19
C HIS A 54 36.69 1.49 -11.19
N TYR A 55 35.89 2.08 -12.08
CA TYR A 55 35.08 1.35 -13.07
C TYR A 55 35.83 1.07 -14.37
N PHE A 56 36.77 1.94 -14.73
CA PHE A 56 37.61 1.85 -15.95
C PHE A 56 39.10 1.77 -15.57
N ASN A 57 39.46 0.58 -15.09
CA ASN A 57 40.74 0.31 -14.46
C ASN A 57 41.79 -0.36 -15.38
N GLY A 58 41.59 -0.31 -16.70
CA GLY A 58 42.48 -0.91 -17.71
C GLY A 58 42.10 -2.34 -18.11
N ALA A 59 41.09 -2.94 -17.48
CA ALA A 59 40.57 -4.23 -17.94
C ALA A 59 39.87 -4.08 -19.32
N PRO A 60 39.96 -5.10 -20.19
CA PRO A 60 39.28 -5.09 -21.47
C PRO A 60 37.77 -4.96 -21.34
N GLN A 61 37.21 -3.83 -21.77
CA GLN A 61 35.77 -3.56 -21.67
C GLN A 61 35.39 -2.50 -22.73
N ASN A 62 34.09 -2.28 -22.92
CA ASN A 62 33.51 -1.22 -23.72
C ASN A 62 32.96 -0.11 -22.78
N VAL A 63 32.75 1.06 -23.37
CA VAL A 63 32.11 2.19 -22.71
C VAL A 63 30.71 2.37 -23.30
N GLY A 64 29.71 2.29 -22.48
CA GLY A 64 28.35 2.71 -22.78
C GLY A 64 28.07 4.10 -22.22
N VAL A 65 26.95 4.69 -22.61
CA VAL A 65 26.44 5.94 -22.05
C VAL A 65 24.98 5.77 -21.67
N GLN A 66 24.61 6.23 -20.48
CA GLN A 66 23.22 6.22 -20.04
C GLN A 66 22.42 7.30 -20.76
N MET A 67 21.22 6.97 -21.26
CA MET A 67 20.33 7.90 -21.95
C MET A 67 19.37 8.59 -20.97
N GLY A 68 18.81 9.70 -21.41
CA GLY A 68 17.78 10.44 -20.73
C GLY A 68 18.28 11.47 -19.72
N ARG A 69 17.49 11.76 -18.71
CA ARG A 69 17.74 12.85 -17.73
C ARG A 69 19.09 12.77 -17.04
N VAL A 70 19.58 11.58 -16.78
CA VAL A 70 20.87 11.35 -16.11
C VAL A 70 22.07 11.88 -16.94
N SER A 71 21.89 12.00 -18.26
CA SER A 71 22.86 12.56 -19.22
C SER A 71 22.31 13.81 -19.92
N GLY A 72 21.62 14.69 -19.19
CA GLY A 72 21.13 15.96 -19.70
C GLY A 72 20.06 15.88 -20.79
N GLY A 73 19.29 14.79 -20.85
CA GLY A 73 18.27 14.55 -21.86
C GLY A 73 18.80 13.85 -23.11
N LEU A 74 19.99 13.26 -23.06
CA LEU A 74 20.60 12.56 -24.21
C LEU A 74 19.70 11.44 -24.73
N ALA A 75 19.41 11.43 -26.01
CA ALA A 75 18.65 10.42 -26.72
C ALA A 75 19.43 9.88 -27.91
N ASP A 76 19.19 8.61 -28.25
CA ASP A 76 19.83 7.96 -29.40
C ASP A 76 18.75 7.34 -30.32
N VAL A 77 18.83 7.67 -31.60
CA VAL A 77 18.13 6.98 -32.69
C VAL A 77 19.08 5.97 -33.29
N ASP A 78 18.85 4.69 -32.97
CA ASP A 78 19.60 3.53 -33.47
C ASP A 78 18.89 2.92 -34.69
N LEU A 79 19.55 2.96 -35.83
CA LEU A 79 19.03 2.50 -37.11
C LEU A 79 19.53 1.08 -37.41
N ASP A 80 18.69 0.09 -37.44
CA ASP A 80 19.07 -1.32 -37.47
C ASP A 80 19.23 -1.93 -38.90
N CYS A 81 18.89 -1.20 -39.97
CA CYS A 81 19.02 -1.68 -41.34
C CYS A 81 19.52 -0.57 -42.29
N ASN A 82 20.05 -0.98 -43.45
CA ASN A 82 20.69 -0.03 -44.43
C ASN A 82 19.63 0.92 -45.02
N GLU A 83 18.43 0.49 -45.26
CA GLU A 83 17.33 1.34 -45.74
C GLU A 83 17.00 2.45 -44.75
N ALA A 84 17.03 2.13 -43.44
CA ALA A 84 16.80 3.11 -42.40
C ALA A 84 17.94 4.16 -42.36
N VAL A 85 19.19 3.74 -42.54
CA VAL A 85 20.35 4.65 -42.63
C VAL A 85 20.21 5.57 -43.84
N LYS A 86 19.76 5.06 -44.99
CA LYS A 86 19.54 5.88 -46.20
C LYS A 86 18.37 6.86 -46.05
N LEU A 87 17.34 6.50 -45.31
CA LEU A 87 16.14 7.31 -45.07
C LEU A 87 16.35 8.37 -43.97
N ALA A 88 17.31 8.15 -43.07
CA ALA A 88 17.55 9.03 -41.92
C ALA A 88 17.78 10.50 -42.30
N PRO A 89 18.58 10.85 -43.32
CA PRO A 89 18.81 12.25 -43.68
C PRO A 89 17.57 13.00 -44.14
N TYR A 90 16.53 12.30 -44.62
CA TYR A 90 15.29 12.92 -45.09
C TYR A 90 14.34 13.25 -43.92
N PHE A 91 14.41 12.48 -42.81
CA PHE A 91 13.37 12.53 -41.78
C PHE A 91 13.88 12.93 -40.40
N LEU A 92 15.14 12.66 -40.08
CA LEU A 92 15.71 13.03 -38.79
C LEU A 92 16.04 14.51 -38.73
N PRO A 93 15.83 15.18 -37.61
CA PRO A 93 16.32 16.55 -37.42
C PRO A 93 17.85 16.63 -37.58
N ALA A 94 18.37 17.80 -37.92
CA ALA A 94 19.80 17.99 -38.03
C ALA A 94 20.50 17.76 -36.68
N THR A 95 21.59 16.99 -36.72
CA THR A 95 22.51 16.79 -35.60
C THR A 95 23.94 16.68 -36.14
N ARG A 96 24.92 17.05 -35.34
CA ARG A 96 26.35 16.89 -35.65
C ARG A 96 26.98 15.79 -34.80
N SER A 97 26.18 14.97 -34.12
CA SER A 97 26.64 13.88 -33.28
C SER A 97 26.12 12.56 -33.86
N ILE A 98 26.87 12.03 -34.81
CA ILE A 98 26.51 10.85 -35.59
C ILE A 98 27.66 9.86 -35.58
N TYR A 99 27.39 8.60 -35.34
CA TYR A 99 28.38 7.55 -35.33
C TYR A 99 27.84 6.22 -35.83
N GLY A 100 28.80 5.34 -36.15
CA GLY A 100 28.46 3.98 -36.56
C GLY A 100 29.70 3.09 -36.50
N ARG A 101 29.74 2.08 -37.33
CA ARG A 101 30.86 1.17 -37.50
C ARG A 101 31.13 0.98 -39.02
N LEU A 102 32.30 0.48 -39.40
CA LEU A 102 32.67 0.37 -40.80
C LEU A 102 31.63 -0.34 -41.66
N GLY A 103 31.08 -1.46 -41.18
CA GLY A 103 30.03 -2.20 -41.90
C GLY A 103 28.65 -1.55 -41.82
N LYS A 104 28.46 -0.50 -41.01
CA LYS A 104 27.19 0.21 -40.84
C LYS A 104 27.45 1.61 -40.27
N GLY A 105 27.99 2.49 -41.10
CA GLY A 105 28.22 3.90 -40.78
C GLY A 105 26.90 4.64 -40.57
N ARG A 106 26.98 5.77 -39.85
CA ARG A 106 25.84 6.66 -39.60
C ARG A 106 24.59 5.92 -39.06
N SER A 107 24.79 4.93 -38.17
CA SER A 107 23.70 4.15 -37.63
C SER A 107 23.12 4.67 -36.31
N HIS A 108 23.82 5.62 -35.65
CA HIS A 108 23.40 6.25 -34.41
C HIS A 108 23.37 7.77 -34.56
N TYR A 109 22.26 8.40 -34.25
CA TYR A 109 22.04 9.83 -34.26
C TYR A 109 21.65 10.29 -32.85
N LEU A 110 22.51 11.15 -32.24
CA LEU A 110 22.32 11.64 -30.90
C LEU A 110 21.60 12.99 -30.88
N TYR A 111 20.72 13.16 -29.90
CA TYR A 111 19.92 14.35 -29.66
C TYR A 111 19.86 14.68 -28.17
N ILE A 112 19.58 15.97 -27.87
CA ILE A 112 19.15 16.38 -26.52
C ILE A 112 17.64 16.61 -26.55
N CYS A 113 16.88 15.78 -25.80
CA CYS A 113 15.43 15.89 -25.66
C CYS A 113 15.05 16.83 -24.51
N SER A 114 14.31 17.87 -24.83
CA SER A 114 13.79 18.85 -23.83
C SER A 114 12.59 18.33 -23.02
N ASP A 115 11.83 17.38 -23.58
CA ASP A 115 10.59 16.81 -23.05
C ASP A 115 10.72 15.27 -22.92
N PRO A 116 11.37 14.76 -21.85
CA PRO A 116 11.62 13.32 -21.72
C PRO A 116 10.34 12.50 -21.63
N ASP A 117 10.24 11.47 -22.48
CA ASP A 117 9.11 10.51 -22.45
C ASP A 117 9.19 9.60 -21.21
N PRO A 118 8.05 9.15 -20.66
CA PRO A 118 8.02 8.14 -19.61
C PRO A 118 8.53 6.76 -20.05
N LYS A 119 8.72 6.52 -21.36
CA LYS A 119 9.27 5.26 -21.88
C LYS A 119 10.77 5.29 -21.97
N ALA A 120 11.42 4.17 -21.64
CA ALA A 120 12.87 4.02 -21.76
C ALA A 120 13.31 3.89 -23.22
N THR A 121 12.57 3.12 -24.03
CA THR A 121 12.88 2.80 -25.42
C THR A 121 11.62 2.61 -26.24
N ILE A 122 11.61 3.10 -27.47
CA ILE A 122 10.58 2.85 -28.48
C ILE A 122 11.23 2.06 -29.60
N LYS A 123 10.72 0.87 -29.89
CA LYS A 123 11.25 -0.04 -30.90
C LYS A 123 10.22 -0.27 -31.99
N LEU A 124 10.58 0.01 -33.25
CA LEU A 124 9.77 -0.28 -34.42
C LEU A 124 10.40 -1.43 -35.21
N VAL A 125 9.56 -2.39 -35.56
CA VAL A 125 9.99 -3.63 -36.22
C VAL A 125 9.21 -3.85 -37.51
N ASP A 126 9.78 -4.61 -38.45
CA ASP A 126 9.11 -5.01 -39.68
C ASP A 126 8.03 -6.10 -39.47
N ASP A 127 7.47 -6.63 -40.52
CA ASP A 127 6.47 -7.71 -40.54
C ASP A 127 7.06 -9.04 -40.06
N ALA A 128 8.37 -9.29 -40.25
CA ALA A 128 9.10 -10.43 -39.72
C ALA A 128 9.59 -10.23 -38.26
N LYS A 129 9.20 -9.14 -37.60
CA LYS A 129 9.59 -8.75 -36.24
C LYS A 129 11.09 -8.39 -36.09
N GLN A 130 11.81 -8.13 -37.19
CA GLN A 130 13.16 -7.63 -37.14
C GLN A 130 13.16 -6.13 -36.82
N CYS A 131 14.13 -5.65 -36.02
CA CYS A 131 14.23 -4.25 -35.69
C CYS A 131 14.58 -3.41 -36.94
N ILE A 132 13.85 -2.31 -37.12
CA ILE A 132 14.15 -1.28 -38.13
C ILE A 132 14.88 -0.10 -37.48
N VAL A 133 14.32 0.40 -36.36
CA VAL A 133 14.84 1.57 -35.65
C VAL A 133 14.42 1.50 -34.18
N GLU A 134 15.34 1.92 -33.31
CA GLU A 134 15.10 2.14 -31.88
C GLU A 134 15.32 3.61 -31.53
N LEU A 135 14.42 4.17 -30.72
CA LEU A 135 14.60 5.46 -30.06
C LEU A 135 14.80 5.23 -28.57
N ARG A 136 15.98 5.51 -28.05
CA ARG A 136 16.38 5.31 -26.66
C ARG A 136 16.31 6.62 -25.90
N LEU A 137 15.44 6.70 -24.90
CA LEU A 137 15.08 7.92 -24.17
C LEU A 137 15.37 7.85 -22.67
N GLY A 138 15.61 6.65 -22.11
CA GLY A 138 15.99 6.46 -20.71
C GLY A 138 14.91 6.75 -19.66
N GLY A 139 13.63 6.88 -20.07
CA GLY A 139 12.52 7.15 -19.17
C GLY A 139 11.95 5.92 -18.43
N GLY A 140 10.93 6.13 -17.59
CA GLY A 140 10.15 5.06 -16.96
C GLY A 140 10.88 4.22 -15.90
N GLY A 141 11.98 4.70 -15.34
CA GLY A 141 12.75 3.98 -14.30
C GLY A 141 13.49 2.72 -14.78
N LYS A 142 13.34 2.33 -16.07
CA LYS A 142 14.02 1.15 -16.64
C LYS A 142 15.39 1.47 -17.22
N GLY A 143 15.68 2.75 -17.48
CA GLY A 143 16.91 3.20 -18.12
C GLY A 143 17.04 2.74 -19.59
N ALA A 144 17.88 3.44 -20.36
CA ALA A 144 18.36 3.00 -21.66
C ALA A 144 19.84 3.38 -21.78
N GLN A 145 20.59 2.70 -22.63
CA GLN A 145 21.99 2.97 -22.85
C GLN A 145 22.38 2.69 -24.30
N SER A 146 23.45 3.31 -24.77
CA SER A 146 24.07 3.04 -26.06
C SER A 146 25.56 2.84 -25.89
N VAL A 147 26.13 1.98 -26.72
CA VAL A 147 27.59 1.77 -26.76
C VAL A 147 28.22 2.99 -27.40
N TRP A 148 29.29 3.55 -26.79
CA TRP A 148 29.90 4.79 -27.19
C TRP A 148 31.04 4.57 -28.18
N PRO A 149 31.30 5.52 -29.13
CA PRO A 149 32.44 5.46 -30.06
C PRO A 149 33.78 5.21 -29.38
N GLY A 150 34.63 4.42 -30.04
CA GLY A 150 35.86 3.87 -29.49
C GLY A 150 35.71 2.45 -28.94
N SER A 151 34.48 2.01 -28.64
CA SER A 151 34.16 0.65 -28.18
C SER A 151 34.11 -0.35 -29.35
N ILE A 152 34.15 -1.65 -29.04
CA ILE A 152 34.17 -2.74 -30.02
C ILE A 152 32.78 -3.43 -30.04
N HIS A 153 32.21 -3.55 -31.25
CA HIS A 153 30.97 -4.28 -31.48
C HIS A 153 31.17 -5.81 -31.39
N THR A 154 30.13 -6.57 -31.23
CA THR A 154 30.15 -8.06 -31.23
C THR A 154 30.71 -8.68 -32.52
N SER A 155 30.71 -7.95 -33.63
CA SER A 155 31.37 -8.35 -34.91
C SER A 155 32.86 -8.13 -34.93
N GLY A 156 33.45 -7.52 -33.91
CA GLY A 156 34.87 -7.12 -33.90
C GLY A 156 35.15 -5.74 -34.47
N GLU A 157 34.18 -5.07 -35.09
CA GLU A 157 34.30 -3.73 -35.63
C GLU A 157 34.29 -2.68 -34.49
N ARG A 158 35.04 -1.58 -34.72
CA ARG A 158 35.04 -0.44 -33.80
C ARG A 158 33.87 0.50 -34.13
N TYR A 159 33.21 1.06 -33.09
CA TYR A 159 32.32 2.20 -33.24
C TYR A 159 33.15 3.46 -33.40
N GLU A 160 32.87 4.23 -34.44
CA GLU A 160 33.63 5.45 -34.82
C GLU A 160 32.66 6.61 -35.09
N TRP A 161 33.13 7.83 -34.84
CA TRP A 161 32.36 9.00 -35.19
C TRP A 161 32.37 9.21 -36.72
N ASP A 162 31.17 9.33 -37.30
CA ASP A 162 30.98 9.89 -38.64
C ASP A 162 31.00 11.44 -38.57
N GLU A 163 30.36 11.99 -37.51
CA GLU A 163 30.39 13.41 -37.18
C GLU A 163 30.48 13.56 -35.65
N ASP A 164 31.61 14.09 -35.14
CA ASP A 164 31.85 14.29 -33.72
C ASP A 164 31.56 15.74 -33.29
N GLY A 165 30.29 16.10 -33.20
CA GLY A 165 29.87 17.44 -32.80
C GLY A 165 28.83 17.41 -31.69
N ALA A 166 28.22 18.55 -31.40
CA ALA A 166 27.15 18.65 -30.42
C ALA A 166 25.86 17.95 -30.91
N PRO A 167 25.18 17.16 -30.06
CA PRO A 167 23.87 16.61 -30.37
C PRO A 167 22.86 17.70 -30.69
N GLY A 168 22.01 17.45 -31.70
CA GLY A 168 20.89 18.33 -32.04
C GLY A 168 19.84 18.44 -30.95
N ALA A 169 19.21 19.60 -30.77
CA ALA A 169 18.07 19.75 -29.91
C ALA A 169 16.80 19.26 -30.62
N ALA A 170 16.01 18.41 -29.93
CA ALA A 170 14.76 17.89 -30.47
C ALA A 170 13.75 17.63 -29.36
N THR A 171 12.44 17.60 -29.70
CA THR A 171 11.41 17.08 -28.80
C THR A 171 11.23 15.58 -29.01
N CYS A 172 10.78 14.89 -27.97
CA CYS A 172 10.41 13.47 -28.07
C CYS A 172 9.35 13.23 -29.15
N GLY A 173 8.38 14.13 -29.28
CA GLY A 173 7.33 14.07 -30.28
C GLY A 173 7.89 14.10 -31.70
N LEU A 174 8.84 15.00 -31.96
CA LEU A 174 9.51 15.13 -33.27
C LEU A 174 10.30 13.88 -33.63
N LEU A 175 11.11 13.36 -32.69
CA LEU A 175 11.86 12.12 -32.91
C LEU A 175 10.95 10.90 -33.12
N LYS A 176 9.84 10.79 -32.39
CA LYS A 176 8.83 9.74 -32.61
C LYS A 176 8.24 9.80 -34.01
N THR A 177 7.87 10.98 -34.47
CA THR A 177 7.35 11.18 -35.83
C THR A 177 8.38 10.77 -36.89
N ALA A 178 9.64 11.15 -36.68
CA ALA A 178 10.73 10.82 -37.59
C ALA A 178 10.97 9.30 -37.70
N ILE A 179 11.07 8.59 -36.55
CA ILE A 179 11.25 7.12 -36.57
C ILE A 179 10.06 6.37 -37.15
N VAL A 180 8.82 6.90 -37.01
CA VAL A 180 7.63 6.33 -37.68
C VAL A 180 7.75 6.47 -39.19
N LYS A 181 8.18 7.64 -39.71
CA LYS A 181 8.44 7.83 -41.15
C LYS A 181 9.51 6.86 -41.63
N ILE A 182 10.63 6.74 -40.91
CA ILE A 182 11.69 5.79 -41.26
C ILE A 182 11.18 4.36 -41.32
N ALA A 183 10.46 3.91 -40.30
CA ALA A 183 9.97 2.54 -40.21
C ALA A 183 8.97 2.21 -41.32
N VAL A 184 8.02 3.09 -41.60
CA VAL A 184 7.07 2.95 -42.71
C VAL A 184 7.84 3.00 -44.04
N GLY A 185 8.77 3.92 -44.16
CA GLY A 185 9.63 4.07 -45.37
C GLY A 185 10.41 2.80 -45.68
N VAL A 186 11.03 2.17 -44.66
CA VAL A 186 11.78 0.90 -44.87
C VAL A 186 10.85 -0.20 -45.41
N LEU A 187 9.64 -0.34 -44.84
CA LEU A 187 8.68 -1.32 -45.31
C LEU A 187 8.27 -1.07 -46.76
N LEU A 188 8.08 0.18 -47.14
CA LEU A 188 7.73 0.57 -48.50
C LEU A 188 8.90 0.36 -49.47
N VAL A 189 10.10 0.79 -49.13
CA VAL A 189 11.30 0.62 -49.97
C VAL A 189 11.60 -0.84 -50.30
N ARG A 190 11.49 -1.73 -49.27
CA ARG A 190 11.72 -3.16 -49.47
C ARG A 190 10.70 -3.83 -50.37
N ASN A 191 9.51 -3.27 -50.43
CA ASN A 191 8.37 -3.84 -51.19
C ASN A 191 7.91 -2.90 -52.31
N TRP A 192 8.79 -1.97 -52.77
CA TRP A 192 8.41 -1.01 -53.79
C TRP A 192 8.07 -1.70 -55.12
N PRO A 193 6.88 -1.46 -55.71
CA PRO A 193 6.45 -2.20 -56.87
C PRO A 193 7.28 -1.85 -58.11
N ALA A 194 7.71 -2.85 -58.88
CA ALA A 194 8.46 -2.65 -60.13
C ALA A 194 7.56 -2.08 -61.25
N LYS A 195 6.26 -2.36 -61.21
CA LYS A 195 5.23 -1.88 -62.13
C LYS A 195 4.12 -1.16 -61.30
N SER A 196 3.28 -0.36 -61.96
CA SER A 196 2.16 0.37 -61.35
C SER A 196 2.61 1.33 -60.23
N ARG A 197 3.79 1.94 -60.36
CA ARG A 197 4.34 2.88 -59.36
C ARG A 197 3.43 4.08 -59.14
N HIS A 198 2.85 4.61 -60.21
CA HIS A 198 1.91 5.72 -60.16
C HIS A 198 0.66 5.39 -59.27
N ASP A 199 0.05 4.23 -59.50
CA ASP A 199 -1.10 3.80 -58.76
C ASP A 199 -0.79 3.49 -57.29
N ALA A 200 0.44 2.98 -57.03
CA ALA A 200 0.94 2.82 -55.68
C ALA A 200 1.08 4.15 -54.94
N CYS A 201 1.58 5.21 -55.66
CA CYS A 201 1.64 6.55 -55.11
C CYS A 201 0.27 7.16 -54.82
N LEU A 202 -0.69 6.98 -55.72
CA LEU A 202 -2.11 7.37 -55.49
C LEU A 202 -2.69 6.68 -54.28
N CYS A 203 -2.49 5.36 -54.16
CA CYS A 203 -2.96 4.57 -53.02
C CYS A 203 -2.34 5.09 -51.71
N LEU A 204 -1.02 5.29 -51.67
CA LEU A 204 -0.30 5.80 -50.50
C LEU A 204 -0.73 7.20 -50.14
N GLY A 205 -0.96 8.09 -51.11
CA GLY A 205 -1.48 9.44 -50.87
C GLY A 205 -2.78 9.45 -50.07
N GLY A 206 -3.77 8.69 -50.55
CA GLY A 206 -5.05 8.57 -49.86
C GLY A 206 -4.97 7.84 -48.52
N PHE A 207 -4.14 6.79 -48.42
CA PHE A 207 -3.97 6.00 -47.19
C PHE A 207 -3.25 6.81 -46.09
N LEU A 208 -2.18 7.53 -46.44
CA LEU A 208 -1.40 8.34 -45.46
C LEU A 208 -2.19 9.59 -45.01
N ALA A 209 -2.95 10.22 -45.94
CA ALA A 209 -3.85 11.33 -45.57
C ALA A 209 -4.92 10.86 -44.57
N ARG A 210 -5.47 9.67 -44.77
CA ARG A 210 -6.41 9.03 -43.82
C ARG A 210 -5.74 8.69 -42.48
N SER A 211 -4.42 8.53 -42.44
CA SER A 211 -3.63 8.34 -41.24
C SER A 211 -3.22 9.69 -40.57
N GLY A 212 -3.73 10.83 -41.06
CA GLY A 212 -3.53 12.15 -40.48
C GLY A 212 -2.33 12.94 -41.01
N TRP A 213 -1.72 12.52 -42.14
CA TRP A 213 -0.61 13.26 -42.72
C TRP A 213 -1.12 14.33 -43.70
N THR A 214 -0.42 15.47 -43.76
CA THR A 214 -0.76 16.54 -44.73
C THR A 214 -0.26 16.20 -46.14
N PRO A 215 -0.87 16.74 -47.21
CA PRO A 215 -0.42 16.51 -48.59
C PRO A 215 1.04 16.81 -48.83
N GLU A 216 1.56 17.88 -48.23
CA GLU A 216 2.97 18.31 -48.36
C GLU A 216 3.91 17.25 -47.75
N VAL A 217 3.58 16.82 -46.51
CA VAL A 217 4.37 15.78 -45.81
C VAL A 217 4.37 14.46 -46.58
N ILE A 218 3.23 14.12 -47.21
CA ILE A 218 3.09 12.91 -48.03
C ILE A 218 3.96 13.04 -49.29
N GLY A 219 3.91 14.19 -49.96
CA GLY A 219 4.73 14.45 -51.15
C GLY A 219 6.22 14.28 -50.88
N ASP A 220 6.74 14.94 -49.86
CA ASP A 220 8.15 14.87 -49.47
C ASP A 220 8.55 13.46 -49.02
N PHE A 221 7.68 12.76 -48.32
CA PHE A 221 7.90 11.39 -47.91
C PHE A 221 8.02 10.45 -49.11
N LEU A 222 7.17 10.58 -50.13
CA LEU A 222 7.21 9.72 -51.30
C LEU A 222 8.39 10.02 -52.24
N VAL A 223 8.89 11.24 -52.27
CA VAL A 223 10.14 11.55 -52.95
C VAL A 223 11.26 10.72 -52.33
N ALA A 224 11.47 10.82 -51.00
CA ALA A 224 12.49 10.06 -50.29
C ALA A 224 12.36 8.53 -50.48
N ILE A 225 11.12 8.01 -50.46
CA ILE A 225 10.89 6.57 -50.68
C ILE A 225 11.32 6.14 -52.08
N GLN A 226 10.94 6.88 -53.10
CA GLN A 226 11.24 6.57 -54.49
C GLN A 226 12.74 6.62 -54.76
N GLU A 227 13.44 7.65 -54.27
CA GLU A 227 14.89 7.78 -54.40
C GLU A 227 15.62 6.62 -53.73
N VAL A 228 15.28 6.29 -52.46
CA VAL A 228 15.91 5.18 -51.75
C VAL A 228 15.52 3.81 -52.33
N ALA A 229 14.33 3.66 -52.93
CA ALA A 229 13.94 2.48 -53.68
C ALA A 229 14.60 2.34 -55.06
N GLY A 230 15.43 3.31 -55.48
CA GLY A 230 16.21 3.25 -56.73
C GLY A 230 15.43 3.69 -57.96
N VAL A 231 14.48 4.59 -57.85
CA VAL A 231 13.86 5.26 -59.03
C VAL A 231 14.83 6.34 -59.48
N GLU A 232 15.41 6.13 -60.69
CA GLU A 232 16.48 7.01 -61.21
C GLU A 232 15.96 8.24 -61.96
N ASP A 233 14.76 8.13 -62.59
CA ASP A 233 14.24 9.22 -63.41
C ASP A 233 13.49 10.26 -62.56
N PRO A 234 13.99 11.52 -62.50
CA PRO A 234 13.36 12.58 -61.70
C PRO A 234 11.93 12.90 -62.13
N SER A 235 11.57 12.67 -63.41
CA SER A 235 10.21 12.88 -63.88
C SER A 235 9.23 11.87 -63.31
N HIS A 236 9.66 10.61 -63.15
CA HIS A 236 8.87 9.59 -62.47
C HIS A 236 8.69 9.87 -60.98
N ILE A 237 9.72 10.39 -60.30
CA ILE A 237 9.63 10.74 -58.89
C ILE A 237 8.62 11.89 -58.71
N GLU A 238 8.72 12.96 -59.51
CA GLU A 238 7.80 14.10 -59.42
C GLU A 238 6.36 13.73 -59.81
N ASN A 239 6.17 12.89 -60.83
CA ASN A 239 4.82 12.38 -61.18
C ASN A 239 4.22 11.55 -60.06
N GLY A 240 5.04 10.70 -59.39
CA GLY A 240 4.60 9.93 -58.24
C GLY A 240 4.26 10.79 -57.03
N ARG A 241 5.09 11.86 -56.77
CA ARG A 241 4.84 12.85 -55.76
C ARG A 241 3.47 13.54 -55.99
N GLN A 242 3.27 14.08 -57.19
CA GLN A 242 2.08 14.81 -57.56
C GLN A 242 0.82 13.95 -57.41
N ALA A 243 0.88 12.70 -57.89
CA ALA A 243 -0.23 11.75 -57.77
C ALA A 243 -0.62 11.52 -56.30
N ALA A 244 0.35 11.38 -55.44
CA ALA A 244 0.07 11.20 -54.02
C ALA A 244 -0.51 12.46 -53.31
N VAL A 245 0.01 13.65 -53.68
CA VAL A 245 -0.48 14.94 -53.22
C VAL A 245 -1.93 15.16 -53.69
N ASP A 246 -2.24 14.85 -54.94
CA ASP A 246 -3.59 14.98 -55.48
C ASP A 246 -4.57 14.05 -54.76
N ALA A 247 -4.18 12.78 -54.56
CA ALA A 247 -5.00 11.81 -53.81
C ALA A 247 -5.22 12.21 -52.35
N ALA A 248 -4.19 12.76 -51.71
CA ALA A 248 -4.27 13.27 -50.36
C ALA A 248 -5.21 14.49 -50.25
N THR A 249 -5.09 15.40 -51.21
CA THR A 249 -5.91 16.61 -51.28
C THR A 249 -7.39 16.25 -51.53
N ALA A 250 -7.65 15.33 -52.41
CA ALA A 250 -9.00 14.81 -52.67
C ALA A 250 -9.60 14.12 -51.44
N HIS A 251 -8.76 13.43 -50.64
CA HIS A 251 -9.20 12.86 -49.37
C HIS A 251 -9.61 13.94 -48.36
N VAL A 252 -8.80 14.98 -48.21
CA VAL A 252 -9.10 16.10 -47.30
C VAL A 252 -10.38 16.81 -47.71
N ALA A 253 -10.62 17.02 -49.00
CA ALA A 253 -11.79 17.74 -49.52
C ALA A 253 -13.08 16.91 -49.44
N ASP A 254 -13.08 15.65 -49.88
CA ASP A 254 -14.30 14.83 -50.13
C ASP A 254 -14.38 13.58 -49.24
N GLY A 255 -13.36 13.32 -48.41
CA GLY A 255 -13.26 12.11 -47.61
C GLY A 255 -13.11 10.84 -48.46
N LYS A 256 -12.91 10.99 -49.76
CA LYS A 256 -12.67 9.87 -50.68
C LYS A 256 -11.20 9.53 -50.68
N GLY A 257 -10.85 8.25 -50.67
CA GLY A 257 -9.47 7.85 -50.74
C GLY A 257 -9.30 6.35 -50.55
N TYR A 258 -8.13 5.85 -50.90
CA TYR A 258 -7.80 4.45 -50.79
C TYR A 258 -7.66 4.04 -49.32
N GLY A 259 -8.01 2.81 -49.01
CA GLY A 259 -7.97 2.22 -47.70
C GLY A 259 -6.98 1.07 -47.58
N LEU A 260 -7.00 0.40 -46.43
CA LEU A 260 -6.17 -0.76 -46.16
C LEU A 260 -6.33 -1.90 -47.24
N PRO A 261 -7.53 -2.21 -47.76
CA PRO A 261 -7.65 -3.22 -48.81
C PRO A 261 -6.80 -2.92 -50.05
N THR A 262 -6.80 -1.69 -50.55
CA THR A 262 -5.99 -1.31 -51.71
C THR A 262 -4.49 -1.32 -51.37
N LEU A 263 -4.11 -0.91 -50.15
CA LEU A 263 -2.71 -1.02 -49.74
C LEU A 263 -2.22 -2.47 -49.71
N ILE A 264 -3.08 -3.42 -49.33
CA ILE A 264 -2.80 -4.87 -49.37
C ILE A 264 -2.52 -5.36 -50.81
N GLU A 265 -3.26 -4.87 -51.80
CA GLU A 265 -3.06 -5.22 -53.20
C GLU A 265 -1.67 -4.84 -53.71
N PHE A 266 -1.13 -3.70 -53.31
CA PHE A 266 0.18 -3.23 -53.78
C PHE A 266 1.37 -3.79 -52.98
N PHE A 267 1.22 -3.93 -51.62
CA PHE A 267 2.34 -4.22 -50.71
C PHE A 267 2.21 -5.57 -49.99
N GLY A 268 1.14 -6.33 -50.21
CA GLY A 268 0.86 -7.59 -49.54
C GLY A 268 0.27 -7.39 -48.13
N GLU A 269 -0.41 -8.41 -47.63
CA GLU A 269 -1.22 -8.34 -46.42
C GLU A 269 -0.35 -8.07 -45.14
N ALA A 270 0.78 -8.75 -45.02
CA ALA A 270 1.64 -8.65 -43.82
C ALA A 270 2.23 -7.24 -43.68
N VAL A 271 2.79 -6.70 -44.77
CA VAL A 271 3.41 -5.37 -44.84
C VAL A 271 2.35 -4.29 -44.66
N ALA A 272 1.22 -4.35 -45.36
CA ALA A 272 0.15 -3.37 -45.28
C ALA A 272 -0.44 -3.29 -43.85
N LYS A 273 -0.70 -4.43 -43.20
CA LYS A 273 -1.16 -4.48 -41.80
C LYS A 273 -0.10 -3.97 -40.84
N ARG A 274 1.19 -4.21 -41.13
CA ARG A 274 2.27 -3.68 -40.30
C ARG A 274 2.38 -2.15 -40.40
N ILE A 275 2.30 -1.59 -41.61
CA ILE A 275 2.26 -0.14 -41.84
C ILE A 275 1.04 0.47 -41.13
N ALA A 276 -0.14 -0.10 -41.32
CA ALA A 276 -1.37 0.35 -40.64
C ALA A 276 -1.21 0.39 -39.12
N LYS A 277 -0.59 -0.65 -38.54
CA LYS A 277 -0.30 -0.71 -37.10
C LYS A 277 0.69 0.34 -36.62
N ILE A 278 1.77 0.59 -37.38
CA ILE A 278 2.77 1.62 -37.04
C ILE A 278 2.16 3.01 -37.08
N LEU A 279 1.33 3.29 -38.09
CA LEU A 279 0.64 4.57 -38.26
C LEU A 279 -0.55 4.77 -37.33
N GLY A 280 -1.00 3.72 -36.61
CA GLY A 280 -2.26 3.77 -35.87
C GLY A 280 -3.47 3.94 -36.78
N TYR A 281 -3.37 3.48 -38.05
CA TYR A 281 -4.46 3.55 -39.03
C TYR A 281 -5.71 2.85 -38.54
N ARG A 282 -6.86 3.49 -38.77
CA ARG A 282 -8.18 2.95 -38.42
C ARG A 282 -9.07 2.91 -39.66
N GLU A 283 -9.85 1.86 -39.81
CA GLU A 283 -10.80 1.77 -40.91
C GLU A 283 -11.96 2.78 -40.76
N ARG A 284 -12.55 3.18 -41.91
CA ARG A 284 -13.69 4.11 -41.92
C ARG A 284 -14.84 3.54 -41.11
N GLY A 285 -15.30 4.27 -40.10
CA GLY A 285 -16.39 3.88 -39.20
C GLY A 285 -15.90 3.17 -37.91
N GLU A 286 -14.60 3.03 -37.67
CA GLU A 286 -14.13 2.64 -36.35
C GLU A 286 -14.35 3.78 -35.34
N PRO A 287 -14.92 3.46 -34.18
CA PRO A 287 -15.21 4.50 -33.19
C PRO A 287 -13.94 5.15 -32.64
N THR A 288 -13.94 6.47 -32.60
CA THR A 288 -12.91 7.29 -31.92
C THR A 288 -13.58 8.04 -30.79
N SER A 289 -12.91 8.22 -29.67
CA SER A 289 -13.34 9.19 -28.66
C SER A 289 -12.68 10.52 -28.98
N ASP A 290 -13.45 11.61 -29.01
CA ASP A 290 -12.94 12.96 -29.20
C ASP A 290 -12.07 13.42 -28.02
N ASP A 291 -12.26 12.82 -26.84
CA ASP A 291 -11.55 13.13 -25.57
C ASP A 291 -10.31 12.25 -25.33
N GLY A 292 -9.88 11.44 -26.29
CA GLY A 292 -8.71 10.54 -26.15
C GLY A 292 -8.93 9.36 -25.17
N CYS A 293 -10.14 9.10 -24.71
CA CYS A 293 -10.47 7.97 -23.86
C CYS A 293 -10.32 6.64 -24.63
N PRO A 294 -9.87 5.54 -23.96
CA PRO A 294 -9.85 4.22 -24.57
C PRO A 294 -11.25 3.79 -25.04
N VAL A 295 -11.31 3.20 -26.25
CA VAL A 295 -12.57 2.76 -26.84
C VAL A 295 -12.80 1.28 -26.55
N LEU A 296 -13.99 0.92 -26.08
CA LEU A 296 -14.46 -0.47 -25.98
C LEU A 296 -15.71 -0.72 -26.83
N LYS A 297 -15.68 -1.83 -27.57
CA LYS A 297 -16.79 -2.26 -28.44
C LYS A 297 -17.65 -3.27 -27.70
N VAL A 298 -18.96 -2.98 -27.63
CA VAL A 298 -19.97 -3.90 -27.06
C VAL A 298 -20.36 -4.91 -28.14
N VAL A 299 -19.82 -6.11 -28.05
CA VAL A 299 -20.11 -7.22 -28.98
C VAL A 299 -20.67 -8.38 -28.16
N GLY A 300 -21.71 -9.05 -28.68
CA GLY A 300 -22.27 -10.26 -28.06
C GLY A 300 -21.19 -11.31 -27.80
N GLY A 301 -21.22 -11.99 -26.64
CA GLY A 301 -20.24 -13.00 -26.24
C GLY A 301 -18.90 -12.47 -25.74
N GLN A 302 -18.70 -11.14 -25.64
CA GLN A 302 -17.44 -10.53 -25.15
C GLN A 302 -17.56 -9.87 -23.77
N LEU A 303 -18.56 -10.23 -22.98
CA LEU A 303 -18.80 -9.60 -21.67
C LEU A 303 -17.56 -9.68 -20.75
N SER A 304 -17.04 -10.89 -20.52
CA SER A 304 -15.87 -11.09 -19.66
C SER A 304 -14.63 -10.36 -20.18
N GLY A 305 -14.37 -10.43 -21.50
CA GLY A 305 -13.24 -9.73 -22.11
C GLY A 305 -13.36 -8.19 -22.03
N ASN A 306 -14.57 -7.64 -22.09
CA ASN A 306 -14.82 -6.22 -21.90
C ASN A 306 -14.64 -5.82 -20.42
N ALA A 307 -15.08 -6.65 -19.47
CA ALA A 307 -14.86 -6.44 -18.05
C ALA A 307 -13.35 -6.43 -17.71
N ASP A 308 -12.57 -7.38 -18.27
CA ASP A 308 -11.10 -7.40 -18.08
C ASP A 308 -10.39 -6.16 -18.63
N LYS A 309 -10.81 -5.69 -19.81
CA LYS A 309 -10.24 -4.49 -20.41
C LYS A 309 -10.62 -3.24 -19.64
N ALA A 310 -11.89 -3.16 -19.22
CA ALA A 310 -12.40 -2.03 -18.42
C ALA A 310 -11.69 -1.94 -17.08
N GLU A 311 -11.51 -3.05 -16.37
CA GLU A 311 -10.75 -3.09 -15.11
C GLU A 311 -9.31 -2.60 -15.31
N LYS A 312 -8.62 -3.07 -16.34
CA LYS A 312 -7.26 -2.61 -16.68
C LYS A 312 -7.20 -1.11 -16.97
N ILE A 313 -8.21 -0.57 -17.66
CA ILE A 313 -8.28 0.86 -17.96
C ILE A 313 -8.48 1.66 -16.67
N LEU A 314 -9.40 1.24 -15.79
CA LEU A 314 -9.63 1.91 -14.49
C LEU A 314 -8.36 1.93 -13.64
N ILE A 315 -7.62 0.82 -13.58
CA ILE A 315 -6.34 0.73 -12.85
C ILE A 315 -5.29 1.65 -13.49
N ALA A 316 -5.15 1.62 -14.81
CA ALA A 316 -4.17 2.44 -15.53
C ALA A 316 -4.47 3.95 -15.43
N ALA A 317 -5.76 4.31 -15.33
CA ALA A 317 -6.20 5.68 -15.09
C ALA A 317 -6.03 6.15 -13.63
N GLY A 318 -5.54 5.27 -12.73
CA GLY A 318 -5.32 5.61 -11.33
C GLY A 318 -6.61 5.80 -10.53
N VAL A 319 -7.73 5.21 -10.97
CA VAL A 319 -8.99 5.27 -10.22
C VAL A 319 -8.79 4.61 -8.86
N GLN A 320 -9.14 5.34 -7.80
CA GLN A 320 -8.94 4.92 -6.42
C GLN A 320 -10.00 3.90 -5.98
N PHE A 321 -9.96 2.73 -6.58
CA PHE A 321 -10.71 1.58 -6.14
C PHE A 321 -9.78 0.60 -5.43
N PHE A 322 -10.26 0.05 -4.34
CA PHE A 322 -9.51 -0.87 -3.50
C PHE A 322 -10.37 -2.07 -3.13
N GLU A 323 -9.72 -3.20 -2.92
CA GLU A 323 -10.36 -4.36 -2.32
C GLU A 323 -10.33 -4.25 -0.80
N ARG A 324 -11.49 -4.46 -0.14
CA ARG A 324 -11.61 -4.61 1.31
C ARG A 324 -12.76 -5.55 1.65
N SER A 325 -12.47 -6.59 2.42
CA SER A 325 -13.51 -7.52 2.94
C SER A 325 -14.46 -8.02 1.84
N ASN A 326 -13.91 -8.56 0.77
CA ASN A 326 -14.61 -9.09 -0.42
C ASN A 326 -15.52 -8.07 -1.13
N LYS A 327 -15.21 -6.77 -1.03
CA LYS A 327 -15.90 -5.70 -1.76
C LYS A 327 -14.88 -4.74 -2.37
N LEU A 328 -15.24 -4.15 -3.51
CA LEU A 328 -14.57 -2.94 -3.98
C LEU A 328 -15.07 -1.74 -3.18
N VAL A 329 -14.13 -0.96 -2.66
CA VAL A 329 -14.38 0.27 -1.92
C VAL A 329 -13.65 1.45 -2.54
N ARG A 330 -14.15 2.65 -2.27
CA ARG A 330 -13.54 3.92 -2.67
C ARG A 330 -13.42 4.86 -1.48
N PRO A 331 -12.44 5.76 -1.46
CA PRO A 331 -12.36 6.80 -0.44
C PRO A 331 -13.47 7.85 -0.68
N ILE A 332 -14.10 8.25 0.41
CA ILE A 332 -14.92 9.46 0.47
C ILE A 332 -14.28 10.39 1.47
N VAL A 333 -14.03 11.60 1.04
CA VAL A 333 -13.52 12.67 1.88
C VAL A 333 -14.57 13.78 1.96
N LYS A 334 -14.92 14.16 3.17
CA LYS A 334 -15.86 15.23 3.44
C LYS A 334 -15.22 16.24 4.39
N ASP A 335 -15.32 17.50 4.08
CA ASP A 335 -14.96 18.54 5.03
C ASP A 335 -16.11 18.74 6.01
N VAL A 336 -15.77 18.67 7.29
CA VAL A 336 -16.71 18.83 8.40
C VAL A 336 -16.26 20.02 9.23
N ASP A 337 -17.21 20.88 9.59
CA ASP A 337 -16.95 21.99 10.49
C ASP A 337 -16.65 21.47 11.90
N THR A 338 -15.52 21.87 12.45
CA THR A 338 -15.14 21.58 13.82
C THR A 338 -15.55 22.71 14.76
N PHE A 339 -15.41 22.48 16.06
CA PHE A 339 -15.65 23.49 17.07
C PHE A 339 -14.89 24.79 16.76
N ARG A 340 -15.54 25.95 16.74
CA ARG A 340 -15.05 27.29 16.39
C ARG A 340 -14.80 27.55 14.89
N GLY A 341 -15.48 26.85 13.99
CA GLY A 341 -15.46 27.15 12.55
C GLY A 341 -14.21 26.68 11.81
N ASN A 342 -13.33 25.93 12.44
CA ASN A 342 -12.28 25.24 11.72
C ASN A 342 -12.84 24.04 10.95
N LYS A 343 -12.26 23.75 9.77
CA LYS A 343 -12.64 22.59 8.98
C LYS A 343 -11.63 21.46 9.18
N THR A 344 -12.14 20.24 9.24
CA THR A 344 -11.32 19.03 9.17
C THR A 344 -11.84 18.10 8.10
N SER A 345 -10.96 17.37 7.45
CA SER A 345 -11.34 16.35 6.48
C SER A 345 -11.61 15.04 7.18
N VAL A 346 -12.83 14.52 7.02
CA VAL A 346 -13.21 13.17 7.46
C VAL A 346 -13.16 12.23 6.26
N ALA A 347 -12.38 11.19 6.38
CA ALA A 347 -12.22 10.19 5.34
C ALA A 347 -12.84 8.86 5.77
N GLN A 348 -13.56 8.22 4.88
CA GLN A 348 -14.13 6.89 5.08
C GLN A 348 -14.09 6.07 3.80
N LEU A 349 -14.15 4.75 3.92
CA LEU A 349 -14.26 3.84 2.79
C LEU A 349 -15.73 3.50 2.55
N GLU A 350 -16.18 3.66 1.31
CA GLU A 350 -17.54 3.32 0.88
C GLU A 350 -17.50 2.23 -0.18
N ALA A 351 -18.42 1.27 -0.11
CA ALA A 351 -18.55 0.24 -1.12
C ALA A 351 -18.93 0.85 -2.48
N VAL A 352 -18.25 0.40 -3.54
CA VAL A 352 -18.55 0.82 -4.91
C VAL A 352 -19.86 0.20 -5.33
N SER A 353 -20.89 1.04 -5.57
CA SER A 353 -22.16 0.59 -6.13
C SER A 353 -22.06 0.36 -7.63
N GLU A 354 -22.96 -0.44 -8.19
CA GLU A 354 -23.00 -0.70 -9.63
C GLU A 354 -23.21 0.58 -10.43
N THR A 355 -24.06 1.48 -9.94
CA THR A 355 -24.31 2.77 -10.57
C THR A 355 -23.04 3.62 -10.60
N TYR A 356 -22.27 3.66 -9.50
CA TYR A 356 -21.01 4.40 -9.44
C TYR A 356 -19.93 3.75 -10.34
N MET A 357 -19.86 2.43 -10.38
CA MET A 357 -18.97 1.73 -11.31
C MET A 357 -19.30 2.11 -12.75
N ARG A 358 -20.58 2.13 -13.13
CA ARG A 358 -21.00 2.56 -14.48
C ARG A 358 -20.63 4.01 -14.77
N ASP A 359 -20.83 4.92 -13.84
CA ASP A 359 -20.44 6.33 -14.00
C ASP A 359 -18.92 6.44 -14.26
N MET A 360 -18.09 5.72 -13.47
CA MET A 360 -16.65 5.71 -13.67
C MET A 360 -16.23 5.09 -15.00
N LEU A 361 -16.89 4.01 -15.42
CA LEU A 361 -16.68 3.40 -16.72
C LEU A 361 -17.06 4.35 -17.86
N GLY A 362 -18.08 5.18 -17.70
CA GLY A 362 -18.46 6.20 -18.67
C GLY A 362 -17.47 7.34 -18.78
N ARG A 363 -16.83 7.71 -17.66
CA ARG A 363 -15.81 8.78 -17.62
C ARG A 363 -14.47 8.32 -18.20
N MET A 364 -14.12 7.06 -18.05
CA MET A 364 -12.79 6.53 -18.38
C MET A 364 -12.74 5.78 -19.69
N VAL A 365 -13.88 5.41 -20.27
CA VAL A 365 -14.00 4.54 -21.45
C VAL A 365 -15.10 5.05 -22.36
N ALA A 366 -14.78 5.20 -23.63
CA ALA A 366 -15.78 5.46 -24.67
C ALA A 366 -16.37 4.13 -25.17
N TRP A 367 -17.66 3.93 -24.97
CA TRP A 367 -18.37 2.70 -25.28
C TRP A 367 -19.11 2.81 -26.61
N TYR A 368 -18.98 1.81 -27.47
CA TYR A 368 -19.64 1.78 -28.78
C TYR A 368 -20.30 0.43 -29.04
N LYS A 369 -21.47 0.49 -29.68
CA LYS A 369 -22.21 -0.69 -30.15
C LYS A 369 -22.45 -0.56 -31.64
N PHE A 370 -22.34 -1.68 -32.40
CA PHE A 370 -22.62 -1.66 -33.81
C PHE A 370 -24.14 -1.60 -34.05
N ASP A 371 -24.60 -0.53 -34.69
CA ASP A 371 -25.99 -0.43 -35.16
C ASP A 371 -26.10 -1.04 -36.54
N ARG A 372 -26.89 -2.14 -36.64
CA ARG A 372 -27.11 -2.84 -37.90
C ARG A 372 -27.88 -2.03 -38.93
N ARG A 373 -28.74 -1.07 -38.50
CA ARG A 373 -29.53 -0.21 -39.41
C ARG A 373 -28.66 0.89 -39.98
N ALA A 374 -27.91 1.57 -39.10
CA ALA A 374 -26.97 2.62 -39.51
C ALA A 374 -25.69 2.05 -40.16
N LYS A 375 -25.45 0.74 -40.07
CA LYS A 375 -24.21 0.04 -40.52
C LYS A 375 -22.95 0.72 -39.96
N SER A 376 -23.03 1.25 -38.75
CA SER A 376 -21.94 1.99 -38.10
C SER A 376 -21.89 1.73 -36.60
N TRP A 377 -20.76 2.03 -36.00
CA TRP A 377 -20.59 2.03 -34.54
C TRP A 377 -21.19 3.32 -33.97
N VAL A 378 -22.11 3.18 -33.03
CA VAL A 378 -22.75 4.30 -32.34
C VAL A 378 -22.33 4.33 -30.87
N PRO A 379 -22.13 5.51 -30.26
CA PRO A 379 -21.82 5.62 -28.84
C PRO A 379 -22.99 5.09 -28.02
N VAL A 380 -22.69 4.41 -26.92
CA VAL A 380 -23.66 3.89 -25.96
C VAL A 380 -23.14 4.10 -24.53
N ASP A 381 -24.03 4.08 -23.57
CA ASP A 381 -23.64 4.06 -22.16
C ASP A 381 -22.92 2.75 -21.80
N PRO A 382 -22.07 2.77 -20.74
CA PRO A 382 -21.45 1.55 -20.23
C PRO A 382 -22.52 0.49 -19.93
N PRO A 383 -22.33 -0.78 -20.41
CA PRO A 383 -23.29 -1.82 -20.13
C PRO A 383 -23.39 -2.15 -18.64
N HIS A 384 -24.60 -2.32 -18.12
CA HIS A 384 -24.83 -2.77 -16.73
C HIS A 384 -24.09 -4.06 -16.43
N ASP A 385 -24.17 -5.04 -17.33
CA ASP A 385 -23.55 -6.34 -17.15
C ASP A 385 -22.03 -6.27 -16.98
N VAL A 386 -21.35 -5.29 -17.60
CA VAL A 386 -19.90 -5.10 -17.41
C VAL A 386 -19.59 -4.62 -16.00
N ALA A 387 -20.32 -3.62 -15.51
CA ALA A 387 -20.16 -3.10 -14.14
C ALA A 387 -20.48 -4.17 -13.11
N GLY A 388 -21.62 -4.87 -13.27
CA GLY A 388 -22.02 -5.98 -12.41
C GLY A 388 -21.00 -7.12 -12.43
N THR A 389 -20.47 -7.48 -13.61
CA THR A 389 -19.43 -8.51 -13.73
C THR A 389 -18.15 -8.14 -13.00
N ILE A 390 -17.67 -6.90 -13.11
CA ILE A 390 -16.49 -6.43 -12.35
C ILE A 390 -16.75 -6.54 -10.84
N LEU A 391 -17.90 -6.07 -10.36
CA LEU A 391 -18.24 -6.10 -8.94
C LEU A 391 -18.42 -7.53 -8.39
N ALA A 392 -18.89 -8.47 -9.20
CA ALA A 392 -19.11 -9.85 -8.79
C ALA A 392 -17.82 -10.69 -8.65
N ARG A 393 -16.67 -10.19 -9.11
CA ARG A 393 -15.39 -10.92 -9.12
C ARG A 393 -14.62 -10.78 -7.80
N ALA A 394 -15.30 -10.94 -6.67
CA ALA A 394 -14.64 -10.90 -5.36
C ALA A 394 -13.48 -11.90 -5.28
N GLY A 395 -12.30 -11.44 -4.87
CA GLY A 395 -11.08 -12.25 -4.80
C GLY A 395 -10.30 -12.39 -6.12
N GLU A 396 -10.84 -11.90 -7.26
CA GLU A 396 -10.17 -11.96 -8.56
C GLU A 396 -9.70 -10.59 -9.07
N TRP A 397 -10.08 -9.52 -8.38
CA TRP A 397 -9.71 -8.15 -8.76
C TRP A 397 -8.21 -7.92 -8.75
N LYS A 398 -7.77 -7.05 -9.66
CA LYS A 398 -6.38 -6.56 -9.72
C LYS A 398 -6.19 -5.21 -9.04
N PHE A 399 -7.25 -4.67 -8.46
CA PHE A 399 -7.15 -3.49 -7.60
C PHE A 399 -6.39 -3.82 -6.31
N PRO A 400 -5.61 -2.88 -5.77
CA PRO A 400 -4.88 -3.10 -4.53
C PRO A 400 -5.83 -3.29 -3.34
N SER A 401 -5.44 -4.13 -2.38
CA SER A 401 -6.20 -4.29 -1.13
C SER A 401 -5.89 -3.17 -0.15
N VAL A 402 -6.91 -2.60 0.52
CA VAL A 402 -6.73 -1.53 1.51
C VAL A 402 -7.08 -2.01 2.91
N ALA A 403 -6.17 -1.77 3.86
CA ALA A 403 -6.37 -2.07 5.28
C ALA A 403 -7.23 -1.01 5.99
N GLY A 404 -7.07 0.25 5.61
CA GLY A 404 -7.82 1.37 6.19
C GLY A 404 -7.48 2.70 5.53
N ILE A 405 -8.20 3.74 5.92
CA ILE A 405 -8.00 5.11 5.50
C ILE A 405 -7.61 5.97 6.70
N ILE A 406 -6.59 6.79 6.55
CA ILE A 406 -6.04 7.64 7.61
C ILE A 406 -5.90 9.08 7.12
N THR A 407 -6.01 10.04 8.05
CA THR A 407 -5.85 11.48 7.80
C THR A 407 -4.70 12.10 8.61
N ALA A 408 -3.84 11.26 9.18
CA ALA A 408 -2.61 11.65 9.83
C ALA A 408 -1.45 10.82 9.28
N GLN A 409 -0.29 11.42 9.19
CA GLN A 409 0.95 10.71 8.92
C GLN A 409 1.12 9.59 9.94
N THR A 410 1.73 8.48 9.52
CA THR A 410 1.93 7.32 10.40
C THR A 410 3.31 6.69 10.17
N MET A 411 3.65 5.73 10.98
CA MET A 411 4.90 4.99 10.88
C MET A 411 4.70 3.65 10.17
N ARG A 412 5.64 3.26 9.31
CA ARG A 412 5.71 1.91 8.72
C ARG A 412 6.37 0.91 9.68
N PRO A 413 6.24 -0.40 9.45
CA PRO A 413 6.86 -1.43 10.29
C PRO A 413 8.39 -1.34 10.41
N ASP A 414 9.06 -0.80 9.39
CA ASP A 414 10.51 -0.55 9.37
C ASP A 414 10.93 0.72 10.13
N GLY A 415 9.97 1.50 10.62
CA GLY A 415 10.18 2.75 11.33
C GLY A 415 10.23 3.98 10.43
N THR A 416 10.14 3.84 9.10
CA THR A 416 10.03 4.99 8.21
C THR A 416 8.67 5.67 8.35
N ILE A 417 8.59 6.93 7.98
CA ILE A 417 7.35 7.70 8.10
C ILE A 417 6.59 7.70 6.77
N LEU A 418 5.30 7.38 6.82
CA LEU A 418 4.37 7.59 5.72
C LEU A 418 3.82 9.01 5.84
N ASP A 419 4.40 9.94 5.09
CA ASP A 419 4.07 11.38 5.12
C ASP A 419 3.45 11.89 3.81
N GLN A 420 3.60 11.15 2.71
CA GLN A 420 3.05 11.53 1.41
C GLN A 420 1.63 11.00 1.24
N PRO A 421 0.68 11.86 0.80
CA PRO A 421 -0.68 11.43 0.47
C PRO A 421 -0.66 10.32 -0.60
N GLY A 422 -1.57 9.37 -0.46
CA GLY A 422 -1.73 8.27 -1.40
C GLY A 422 -1.76 6.91 -0.73
N TYR A 423 -1.84 5.87 -1.55
CA TYR A 423 -1.84 4.49 -1.10
C TYR A 423 -0.42 3.99 -0.85
N ASP A 424 -0.19 3.45 0.34
CA ASP A 424 1.08 2.82 0.70
C ASP A 424 0.98 1.29 0.64
N PRO A 425 1.69 0.62 -0.29
CA PRO A 425 1.61 -0.83 -0.44
C PRO A 425 2.19 -1.60 0.75
N THR A 426 3.09 -1.01 1.53
CA THR A 426 3.72 -1.66 2.69
C THR A 426 2.74 -1.81 3.85
N THR A 427 2.02 -0.75 4.18
CA THR A 427 1.01 -0.76 5.25
C THR A 427 -0.38 -1.10 4.74
N ARG A 428 -0.63 -0.96 3.44
CA ARG A 428 -1.94 -1.00 2.79
C ARG A 428 -2.91 0.07 3.33
N LEU A 429 -2.36 1.15 3.87
CA LEU A 429 -3.13 2.30 4.31
C LEU A 429 -3.21 3.34 3.19
N LEU A 430 -4.33 4.04 3.13
CA LEU A 430 -4.54 5.18 2.25
C LEU A 430 -4.46 6.45 3.08
N LEU A 431 -3.41 7.26 2.89
CA LEU A 431 -3.24 8.55 3.56
C LEU A 431 -3.91 9.65 2.74
N VAL A 432 -4.85 10.37 3.36
CA VAL A 432 -5.66 11.40 2.70
C VAL A 432 -5.61 12.71 3.48
N ASN A 433 -5.32 13.79 2.78
CA ASN A 433 -5.32 15.15 3.34
C ASN A 433 -4.63 15.27 4.72
N PRO A 434 -3.38 14.78 4.89
CA PRO A 434 -2.67 14.90 6.15
C PRO A 434 -2.40 16.39 6.47
N PRO A 435 -2.42 16.79 7.75
CA PRO A 435 -2.07 18.14 8.12
C PRO A 435 -0.59 18.44 7.85
N GLN A 436 -0.26 19.71 7.66
CA GLN A 436 1.12 20.13 7.56
C GLN A 436 1.82 19.87 8.91
N MET A 437 2.99 19.26 8.86
CA MET A 437 3.85 19.04 10.04
C MET A 437 5.30 19.37 9.71
N LYS A 438 6.10 19.66 10.73
CA LYS A 438 7.55 19.80 10.55
C LYS A 438 8.14 18.44 10.16
N PRO A 439 9.09 18.38 9.23
CA PRO A 439 9.79 17.16 8.92
C PRO A 439 10.42 16.54 10.17
N ILE A 440 10.29 15.23 10.31
CA ILE A 440 10.94 14.49 11.39
C ILE A 440 12.34 14.13 10.89
N PRO A 441 13.41 14.35 11.66
CA PRO A 441 14.73 13.90 11.28
C PRO A 441 14.79 12.40 10.98
N ASP A 442 15.65 12.00 10.06
CA ASP A 442 15.84 10.57 9.77
C ASP A 442 16.37 9.81 10.97
N GLU A 443 17.21 10.48 11.78
CA GLU A 443 17.81 9.96 13.01
C GLU A 443 17.57 10.94 14.18
N PRO A 444 16.34 10.99 14.73
CA PRO A 444 16.06 11.87 15.86
C PRO A 444 16.78 11.35 17.12
N SER A 445 17.36 12.28 17.86
CA SER A 445 18.05 12.02 19.12
C SER A 445 17.10 11.69 20.27
N GLU A 446 17.65 11.16 21.38
CA GLU A 446 16.88 10.95 22.62
C GLU A 446 16.36 12.27 23.21
N ASP A 447 17.13 13.37 23.13
CA ASP A 447 16.70 14.67 23.63
C ASP A 447 15.53 15.24 22.81
N GLU A 448 15.54 15.06 21.49
CA GLU A 448 14.41 15.42 20.64
C GLU A 448 13.17 14.58 20.96
N ALA A 449 13.35 13.28 21.22
CA ALA A 449 12.25 12.41 21.66
C ALA A 449 11.71 12.83 23.04
N ARG A 450 12.56 13.24 23.96
CA ARG A 450 12.19 13.71 25.28
C ARG A 450 11.39 15.01 25.20
N THR A 451 11.85 15.97 24.40
CA THR A 451 11.13 17.21 24.11
C THR A 451 9.76 16.93 23.45
N ALA A 452 9.71 16.00 22.51
CA ALA A 452 8.48 15.58 21.88
C ALA A 452 7.50 14.92 22.86
N LEU A 453 8.01 14.10 23.78
CA LEU A 453 7.21 13.47 24.82
C LEU A 453 6.66 14.50 25.81
N GLU A 454 7.46 15.50 26.23
CA GLU A 454 7.03 16.62 27.08
C GLU A 454 5.88 17.40 26.42
N LEU A 455 5.93 17.61 25.12
CA LEU A 455 4.82 18.24 24.39
C LEU A 455 3.52 17.43 24.50
N LEU A 456 3.59 16.11 24.40
CA LEU A 456 2.42 15.23 24.60
C LEU A 456 1.97 15.23 26.07
N GLU A 457 2.90 15.22 27.02
CA GLU A 457 2.59 15.28 28.45
C GLU A 457 1.87 16.57 28.84
N SER A 458 2.19 17.69 28.18
CA SER A 458 1.52 18.96 28.41
C SER A 458 0.01 18.91 28.23
N LEU A 459 -0.47 18.04 27.31
CA LEU A 459 -1.89 17.81 27.10
C LEU A 459 -2.57 17.08 28.27
N LEU A 460 -1.79 16.34 29.07
CA LEU A 460 -2.28 15.52 30.18
C LEU A 460 -2.20 16.24 31.53
N ALA A 461 -1.64 17.45 31.59
CA ALA A 461 -1.30 18.15 32.83
C ALA A 461 -2.49 18.38 33.79
N GLU A 462 -3.70 18.56 33.26
CA GLU A 462 -4.89 18.82 34.09
C GLU A 462 -5.80 17.58 34.28
N PHE A 463 -5.43 16.44 33.68
CA PHE A 463 -6.17 15.19 33.88
C PHE A 463 -5.88 14.61 35.29
N PRO A 464 -6.88 14.18 36.05
CA PRO A 464 -6.71 13.63 37.39
C PRO A 464 -6.24 12.17 37.34
N LEU A 465 -5.06 11.93 36.76
CA LEU A 465 -4.47 10.60 36.66
C LEU A 465 -4.00 10.14 38.06
N VAL A 466 -4.31 8.89 38.40
CA VAL A 466 -4.12 8.39 39.78
C VAL A 466 -2.65 8.15 40.13
N ASP A 467 -1.83 7.76 39.14
CA ASP A 467 -0.42 7.41 39.31
C ASP A 467 0.37 7.53 37.97
N ASP A 468 1.66 7.24 38.03
CA ASP A 468 2.55 7.31 36.89
C ASP A 468 2.27 6.19 35.84
N VAL A 469 1.71 5.04 36.24
CA VAL A 469 1.27 4.00 35.32
C VAL A 469 0.07 4.51 34.52
N ALA A 470 -0.92 5.12 35.17
CA ALA A 470 -2.05 5.75 34.50
C ALA A 470 -1.60 6.84 33.53
N LYS A 471 -0.57 7.64 33.90
CA LYS A 471 0.04 8.66 33.03
C LYS A 471 0.70 8.00 31.81
N SER A 472 1.43 6.93 31.99
CA SER A 472 2.09 6.20 30.91
C SER A 472 1.09 5.57 29.94
N VAL A 473 -0.02 4.99 30.45
CA VAL A 473 -1.11 4.50 29.62
C VAL A 473 -1.80 5.65 28.87
N ALA A 474 -2.00 6.80 29.50
CA ALA A 474 -2.56 7.97 28.83
C ALA A 474 -1.65 8.47 27.69
N LEU A 475 -0.33 8.48 27.86
CA LEU A 475 0.61 8.77 26.77
C LEU A 475 0.53 7.73 25.65
N SER A 476 0.48 6.45 25.99
CA SER A 476 0.24 5.38 25.02
C SER A 476 -1.10 5.56 24.27
N THR A 477 -2.14 6.07 24.95
CA THR A 477 -3.44 6.41 24.34
C THR A 477 -3.30 7.50 23.27
N LEU A 478 -2.43 8.49 23.46
CA LEU A 478 -2.18 9.54 22.47
C LEU A 478 -1.31 9.06 21.29
N ILE A 479 -0.29 8.23 21.57
CA ILE A 479 0.73 7.81 20.59
C ILE A 479 0.21 6.68 19.69
N THR A 480 -0.42 5.65 20.28
CA THR A 480 -0.80 4.40 19.56
C THR A 480 -1.59 4.66 18.28
N PRO A 481 -2.63 5.50 18.25
CA PRO A 481 -3.41 5.75 17.02
C PRO A 481 -2.59 6.37 15.89
N VAL A 482 -1.60 7.20 16.24
CA VAL A 482 -0.74 7.88 15.25
C VAL A 482 0.23 6.89 14.61
N VAL A 483 0.85 6.02 15.39
CA VAL A 483 1.85 5.07 14.88
C VAL A 483 1.25 3.72 14.47
N ARG A 484 -0.07 3.66 14.31
CA ARG A 484 -0.82 2.41 14.10
C ARG A 484 -0.47 1.67 12.81
N GLY A 485 0.18 2.32 11.85
CA GLY A 485 0.72 1.70 10.64
C GLY A 485 1.90 0.76 10.91
N ALA A 486 2.63 0.95 12.03
CA ALA A 486 3.83 0.19 12.36
C ALA A 486 3.56 -1.27 12.79
N PHE A 487 2.37 -1.58 13.26
CA PHE A 487 2.01 -2.92 13.77
C PHE A 487 0.58 -3.30 13.42
N SER A 488 0.30 -4.59 13.38
CA SER A 488 -1.01 -5.13 12.95
C SER A 488 -2.06 -5.10 14.07
N VAL A 489 -1.66 -5.30 15.31
CA VAL A 489 -2.55 -5.36 16.48
C VAL A 489 -1.99 -4.51 17.62
N ALA A 490 -2.87 -4.00 18.47
CA ALA A 490 -2.54 -3.24 19.68
C ALA A 490 -3.50 -3.59 20.81
N PRO A 491 -3.09 -3.51 22.08
CA PRO A 491 -4.00 -3.64 23.19
C PRO A 491 -5.07 -2.53 23.13
N MET A 492 -6.27 -2.83 23.61
CA MET A 492 -7.34 -1.84 23.75
C MET A 492 -7.02 -0.91 24.94
N HIS A 493 -7.25 0.39 24.74
CA HIS A 493 -7.08 1.39 25.78
C HIS A 493 -8.40 1.64 26.53
N ILE A 494 -8.39 1.49 27.83
CA ILE A 494 -9.55 1.75 28.70
C ILE A 494 -9.29 3.00 29.52
N ALA A 495 -10.27 3.91 29.55
CA ALA A 495 -10.31 5.03 30.50
C ALA A 495 -11.41 4.77 31.54
N ASP A 496 -11.02 4.67 32.79
CA ASP A 496 -11.88 4.32 33.92
C ASP A 496 -11.81 5.38 35.03
N ALA A 497 -12.92 5.62 35.70
CA ALA A 497 -13.02 6.51 36.84
C ALA A 497 -14.17 6.14 37.75
N PRO A 498 -14.14 6.50 39.06
CA PRO A 498 -15.22 6.19 39.97
C PRO A 498 -16.53 6.95 39.69
N VAL A 499 -16.42 8.16 39.09
CA VAL A 499 -17.57 9.04 38.86
C VAL A 499 -17.65 9.56 37.43
N ALA A 500 -18.84 9.99 37.01
CA ALA A 500 -19.06 10.68 35.75
C ALA A 500 -18.35 12.05 35.76
N GLY A 501 -18.14 12.68 34.60
CA GLY A 501 -17.51 14.00 34.50
C GLY A 501 -15.99 14.04 34.74
N SER A 502 -15.33 12.89 34.96
CA SER A 502 -13.91 12.80 35.34
C SER A 502 -12.92 13.05 34.19
N GLY A 503 -13.38 13.32 32.94
CA GLY A 503 -12.52 13.59 31.79
C GLY A 503 -12.15 12.37 30.93
N LYS A 504 -12.72 11.19 31.17
CA LYS A 504 -12.48 9.94 30.40
C LYS A 504 -12.66 10.13 28.88
N SER A 505 -13.85 10.54 28.46
CA SER A 505 -14.17 10.77 27.05
C SER A 505 -13.33 11.90 26.47
N TYR A 506 -12.99 12.90 27.29
CA TYR A 506 -12.14 14.02 26.86
C TYR A 506 -10.68 13.64 26.61
N LEU A 507 -10.16 12.65 27.35
CA LEU A 507 -8.85 12.05 27.07
C LEU A 507 -8.85 11.38 25.68
N PHE A 508 -9.90 10.63 25.37
CA PHE A 508 -10.06 9.98 24.09
C PHE A 508 -10.33 10.98 22.95
N ASP A 509 -11.11 12.05 23.21
CA ASP A 509 -11.23 13.16 22.26
C ASP A 509 -9.86 13.79 21.95
N THR A 510 -8.99 13.92 22.93
CA THR A 510 -7.64 14.46 22.72
C THR A 510 -6.80 13.54 21.81
N ALA A 511 -6.86 12.23 22.03
CA ALA A 511 -6.20 11.25 21.16
C ALA A 511 -6.79 11.27 19.72
N ALA A 512 -8.10 11.37 19.62
CA ALA A 512 -8.81 11.40 18.34
C ALA A 512 -8.50 12.64 17.50
N VAL A 513 -8.46 13.83 18.12
CA VAL A 513 -8.12 15.05 17.37
C VAL A 513 -6.68 15.02 16.88
N ILE A 514 -5.74 14.35 17.56
CA ILE A 514 -4.40 14.10 17.03
C ILE A 514 -4.48 13.17 15.81
N ALA A 515 -5.11 12.01 15.95
CA ALA A 515 -5.08 10.96 14.93
C ALA A 515 -6.00 11.23 13.73
N ILE A 516 -7.19 11.79 13.94
CA ILE A 516 -8.21 11.95 12.89
C ILE A 516 -8.74 13.38 12.72
N GLY A 517 -8.27 14.35 13.52
CA GLY A 517 -8.66 15.76 13.44
C GLY A 517 -10.08 16.09 13.89
N GLN A 518 -10.79 15.16 14.50
CA GLN A 518 -12.14 15.32 15.05
C GLN A 518 -12.26 14.59 16.38
N ARG A 519 -13.36 14.84 17.10
CA ARG A 519 -13.65 14.11 18.33
C ARG A 519 -13.83 12.63 18.10
N MET A 520 -13.66 11.86 19.16
CA MET A 520 -13.72 10.40 19.13
C MET A 520 -15.09 9.89 18.64
N PRO A 521 -15.13 9.06 17.59
CA PRO A 521 -16.35 8.35 17.22
C PRO A 521 -16.66 7.29 18.27
N VAL A 522 -17.90 7.24 18.70
CA VAL A 522 -18.35 6.34 19.77
C VAL A 522 -19.45 5.40 19.30
N ILE A 523 -19.40 4.16 19.82
CA ILE A 523 -20.49 3.19 19.75
C ILE A 523 -20.96 2.90 21.16
N ALA A 524 -22.26 2.77 21.38
CA ALA A 524 -22.76 2.40 22.67
C ALA A 524 -22.42 0.93 22.97
N ALA A 525 -22.17 0.61 24.26
CA ALA A 525 -21.82 -0.75 24.70
C ALA A 525 -22.91 -1.81 24.39
N GLY A 526 -24.14 -1.39 24.13
CA GLY A 526 -25.26 -2.30 23.86
C GLY A 526 -25.85 -2.93 25.09
N CYS A 527 -26.92 -3.70 24.90
CA CYS A 527 -27.60 -4.40 25.99
C CYS A 527 -27.02 -5.79 26.26
N ASP A 528 -26.37 -6.40 25.31
CA ASP A 528 -25.75 -7.71 25.34
C ASP A 528 -24.52 -7.81 24.46
N GLU A 529 -23.85 -8.96 24.49
CA GLU A 529 -22.63 -9.22 23.72
C GLU A 529 -22.92 -9.26 22.22
N GLU A 530 -24.02 -9.81 21.78
CA GLU A 530 -24.40 -9.93 20.39
C GLU A 530 -24.58 -8.56 19.73
N GLU A 531 -25.19 -7.61 20.45
CA GLU A 531 -25.35 -6.24 19.95
C GLU A 531 -24.02 -5.49 19.88
N LEU A 532 -23.14 -5.71 20.85
CA LEU A 532 -21.78 -5.15 20.80
C LEU A 532 -20.99 -5.69 19.59
N GLU A 533 -21.05 -7.01 19.36
CA GLU A 533 -20.41 -7.65 18.21
C GLU A 533 -20.92 -7.08 16.88
N LYS A 534 -22.22 -6.88 16.72
CA LYS A 534 -22.82 -6.28 15.53
C LYS A 534 -22.30 -4.87 15.27
N ARG A 535 -22.21 -4.03 16.29
CA ARG A 535 -21.73 -2.64 16.18
C ARG A 535 -20.24 -2.58 15.88
N LEU A 536 -19.45 -3.39 16.56
CA LEU A 536 -18.01 -3.51 16.29
C LEU A 536 -17.74 -3.99 14.86
N GLY A 537 -18.47 -5.02 14.42
CA GLY A 537 -18.38 -5.55 13.08
C GLY A 537 -18.70 -4.49 12.01
N ALA A 538 -19.76 -3.73 12.20
CA ALA A 538 -20.14 -2.64 11.29
C ALA A 538 -19.06 -1.53 11.23
N ALA A 539 -18.51 -1.12 12.37
CA ALA A 539 -17.46 -0.10 12.44
C ALA A 539 -16.16 -0.57 11.79
N LEU A 540 -15.76 -1.83 11.98
CA LEU A 540 -14.59 -2.43 11.35
C LEU A 540 -14.76 -2.55 9.83
N LEU A 541 -15.93 -2.97 9.35
CA LEU A 541 -16.24 -3.05 7.91
C LEU A 541 -16.18 -1.67 7.25
N ALA A 542 -16.64 -0.63 7.93
CA ALA A 542 -16.53 0.75 7.47
C ALA A 542 -15.09 1.29 7.46
N GLY A 543 -14.12 0.57 8.04
CA GLY A 543 -12.72 0.96 8.06
C GLY A 543 -12.41 2.13 9.00
N HIS A 544 -13.18 2.28 10.08
CA HIS A 544 -12.94 3.35 11.06
C HIS A 544 -11.55 3.19 11.70
N PRO A 545 -10.71 4.24 11.69
CA PRO A 545 -9.39 4.19 12.32
C PRO A 545 -9.45 4.16 13.84
N LEU A 546 -10.52 4.67 14.43
CA LEU A 546 -10.78 4.67 15.88
C LEU A 546 -12.17 4.14 16.16
N ILE A 547 -12.27 3.25 17.12
CA ILE A 547 -13.56 2.69 17.59
C ILE A 547 -13.56 2.75 19.10
N THR A 548 -14.57 3.43 19.69
CA THR A 548 -14.71 3.56 21.14
C THR A 548 -16.03 2.96 21.62
N ILE A 549 -15.94 2.04 22.55
CA ILE A 549 -17.10 1.51 23.31
C ILE A 549 -17.35 2.49 24.45
N ASP A 550 -18.40 3.28 24.33
CA ASP A 550 -18.72 4.34 25.29
C ASP A 550 -19.66 3.86 26.39
N ASN A 551 -19.45 4.42 27.59
CA ASN A 551 -20.30 4.22 28.77
C ASN A 551 -20.47 2.75 29.16
N VAL A 552 -19.35 2.04 29.29
CA VAL A 552 -19.33 0.68 29.82
C VAL A 552 -19.69 0.71 31.31
N ASN A 553 -20.89 0.25 31.65
CA ASN A 553 -21.44 0.19 33.02
C ASN A 553 -21.62 -1.23 33.52
N ARG A 554 -20.97 -2.18 32.85
CA ARG A 554 -21.00 -3.61 33.17
C ARG A 554 -19.62 -4.19 33.17
N THR A 555 -19.51 -5.43 33.61
CA THR A 555 -18.30 -6.22 33.39
C THR A 555 -18.03 -6.37 31.89
N LEU A 556 -16.88 -5.93 31.44
CA LEU A 556 -16.44 -6.06 30.05
C LEU A 556 -15.89 -7.47 29.85
N MET A 557 -16.67 -8.29 29.17
CA MET A 557 -16.35 -9.67 28.81
C MET A 557 -16.92 -9.93 27.42
N SER A 558 -16.09 -10.30 26.45
CA SER A 558 -16.54 -10.66 25.11
C SER A 558 -15.46 -11.43 24.38
N ASP A 559 -15.80 -12.63 23.92
CA ASP A 559 -14.89 -13.45 23.11
C ASP A 559 -14.63 -12.81 21.73
N ALA A 560 -15.67 -12.20 21.14
CA ALA A 560 -15.53 -11.47 19.88
C ALA A 560 -14.55 -10.28 20.02
N LEU A 561 -14.66 -9.52 21.10
CA LEU A 561 -13.75 -8.42 21.39
C LEU A 561 -12.31 -8.91 21.59
N CYS A 562 -12.10 -10.03 22.29
CA CYS A 562 -10.79 -10.65 22.43
C CYS A 562 -10.16 -11.00 21.08
N GLN A 563 -10.95 -11.55 20.14
CA GLN A 563 -10.48 -11.88 18.79
C GLN A 563 -10.16 -10.62 17.98
N ILE A 564 -11.02 -9.60 18.03
CA ILE A 564 -10.82 -8.34 17.30
C ILE A 564 -9.55 -7.62 17.76
N ILE A 565 -9.24 -7.64 19.06
CA ILE A 565 -8.03 -7.00 19.60
C ILE A 565 -6.77 -7.72 19.19
N GLU A 566 -6.78 -9.08 19.18
CA GLU A 566 -5.56 -9.88 19.04
C GLU A 566 -5.29 -10.36 17.61
N ARG A 567 -6.32 -10.44 16.76
CA ARG A 567 -6.17 -10.97 15.41
C ARG A 567 -6.00 -9.85 14.38
N PRO A 568 -4.99 -9.94 13.49
CA PRO A 568 -4.84 -8.98 12.39
C PRO A 568 -6.01 -9.01 11.40
N ARG A 569 -6.68 -10.17 11.29
CA ARG A 569 -7.85 -10.41 10.44
C ARG A 569 -8.88 -11.24 11.20
N PRO A 570 -9.65 -10.62 12.12
CA PRO A 570 -10.77 -11.31 12.76
C PRO A 570 -11.89 -11.54 11.74
N GLN A 571 -12.70 -12.59 12.01
CA GLN A 571 -13.92 -12.84 11.28
C GLN A 571 -15.06 -12.08 11.93
N VAL A 572 -15.82 -11.35 11.15
CA VAL A 572 -17.01 -10.61 11.60
C VAL A 572 -18.25 -11.09 10.86
N ARG A 573 -19.37 -11.20 11.57
CA ARG A 573 -20.65 -11.57 10.99
C ARG A 573 -21.30 -10.37 10.30
N ILE A 574 -21.79 -10.57 9.07
CA ILE A 574 -22.57 -9.55 8.38
C ILE A 574 -24.00 -9.52 8.91
N LEU A 575 -24.45 -8.31 9.26
CA LEU A 575 -25.83 -8.09 9.70
C LEU A 575 -26.82 -8.53 8.60
N GLY A 576 -27.82 -9.36 8.99
CA GLY A 576 -28.84 -9.84 8.05
C GLY A 576 -28.41 -10.96 7.11
N LYS A 577 -27.16 -11.46 7.23
CA LYS A 577 -26.67 -12.62 6.50
C LYS A 577 -26.01 -13.62 7.44
N SER A 578 -26.07 -14.91 7.11
CA SER A 578 -25.32 -15.97 7.79
C SER A 578 -23.93 -16.13 7.19
N GLU A 579 -23.18 -15.02 7.07
CA GLU A 579 -21.89 -14.94 6.38
C GLU A 579 -20.86 -14.32 7.33
N LEU A 580 -19.68 -14.95 7.41
CA LEU A 580 -18.51 -14.43 8.12
C LEU A 580 -17.53 -13.86 7.09
N ILE A 581 -16.98 -12.70 7.36
CA ILE A 581 -15.99 -12.04 6.50
C ILE A 581 -14.76 -11.68 7.32
N ASP A 582 -13.58 -11.92 6.73
CA ASP A 582 -12.32 -11.45 7.27
C ASP A 582 -12.20 -9.93 7.13
N VAL A 583 -11.90 -9.25 8.24
CA VAL A 583 -11.72 -7.78 8.23
C VAL A 583 -10.32 -7.44 8.73
N GLU A 584 -9.58 -6.68 7.95
CA GLU A 584 -8.27 -6.17 8.35
C GLU A 584 -8.42 -5.11 9.46
N THR A 585 -7.69 -5.27 10.57
CA THR A 585 -7.70 -4.34 11.72
C THR A 585 -6.49 -3.40 11.75
N ARG A 586 -5.55 -3.52 10.80
CA ARG A 586 -4.42 -2.60 10.69
C ARG A 586 -4.92 -1.16 10.50
N GLY A 587 -4.33 -0.23 11.23
CA GLY A 587 -4.77 1.18 11.22
C GLY A 587 -5.93 1.48 12.17
N THR A 588 -6.60 0.47 12.77
CA THR A 588 -7.68 0.67 13.74
C THR A 588 -7.18 0.55 15.18
N THR A 589 -7.54 1.48 16.04
CA THR A 589 -7.28 1.44 17.49
C THR A 589 -8.59 1.36 18.25
N LEU A 590 -8.66 0.47 19.24
CA LEU A 590 -9.84 0.22 20.06
C LEU A 590 -9.74 0.90 21.43
N PHE A 591 -10.85 1.47 21.86
CA PHE A 591 -10.99 2.17 23.12
C PHE A 591 -12.26 1.74 23.85
N ALA A 592 -12.27 1.88 25.18
CA ALA A 592 -13.47 1.78 25.98
C ALA A 592 -13.43 2.74 27.16
N ASN A 593 -14.56 3.34 27.54
CA ASN A 593 -14.64 4.14 28.74
C ASN A 593 -15.88 3.79 29.57
N GLY A 594 -15.81 4.07 30.85
CA GLY A 594 -16.92 3.87 31.77
C GLY A 594 -16.57 4.18 33.20
N ASN A 595 -17.51 3.89 34.11
CA ASN A 595 -17.31 4.08 35.54
C ASN A 595 -17.10 2.74 36.22
N ASN A 596 -16.01 2.61 37.00
CA ASN A 596 -15.64 1.38 37.70
C ASN A 596 -15.71 0.15 36.80
N ILE A 597 -15.08 0.23 35.63
CA ILE A 597 -15.07 -0.85 34.64
C ILE A 597 -14.39 -2.07 35.26
N SER A 598 -15.11 -3.17 35.35
CA SER A 598 -14.52 -4.48 35.65
C SER A 598 -14.19 -5.21 34.35
N VAL A 599 -12.90 -5.54 34.15
CA VAL A 599 -12.45 -6.36 33.03
C VAL A 599 -12.35 -7.80 33.48
N PHE A 600 -12.85 -8.73 32.66
CA PHE A 600 -13.01 -10.12 33.06
C PHE A 600 -12.23 -11.10 32.17
N GLY A 601 -11.64 -12.10 32.79
CA GLY A 601 -11.06 -13.27 32.13
C GLY A 601 -9.90 -12.95 31.21
N ASP A 602 -9.99 -13.42 29.96
CA ASP A 602 -8.90 -13.32 28.98
C ASP A 602 -8.69 -11.90 28.43
N LEU A 603 -9.68 -11.01 28.60
CA LEU A 603 -9.58 -9.62 28.22
C LEU A 603 -8.57 -8.83 29.11
N CYS A 604 -8.35 -9.24 30.38
CA CYS A 604 -7.41 -8.60 31.30
C CYS A 604 -5.98 -8.50 30.74
N ARG A 605 -5.57 -9.42 29.88
CA ARG A 605 -4.25 -9.40 29.25
C ARG A 605 -4.17 -8.65 27.90
N ARG A 606 -5.33 -8.13 27.44
CA ARG A 606 -5.47 -7.46 26.15
C ARG A 606 -5.80 -5.98 26.27
N VAL A 607 -5.89 -5.48 27.47
CA VAL A 607 -6.26 -4.07 27.71
C VAL A 607 -5.22 -3.36 28.58
N VAL A 608 -4.91 -2.11 28.23
CA VAL A 608 -4.19 -1.18 29.12
C VAL A 608 -5.17 -0.16 29.66
N ARG A 609 -5.06 0.16 30.94
CA ARG A 609 -6.08 0.92 31.67
C ARG A 609 -5.51 2.20 32.25
N THR A 610 -6.08 3.34 31.85
CA THR A 610 -5.85 4.64 32.48
C THR A 610 -6.92 4.87 33.53
N ARG A 611 -6.51 5.11 34.77
CA ARG A 611 -7.41 5.46 35.87
C ARG A 611 -7.37 6.95 36.13
N LEU A 612 -8.56 7.54 36.22
CA LEU A 612 -8.75 8.94 36.60
C LEU A 612 -9.54 9.00 37.91
N ASP A 613 -9.05 9.81 38.86
CA ASP A 613 -9.76 10.07 40.11
C ASP A 613 -9.73 11.56 40.41
N PRO A 614 -10.83 12.28 40.16
CA PRO A 614 -10.90 13.71 40.43
C PRO A 614 -10.96 14.05 41.93
N LYS A 615 -11.15 13.06 42.82
CA LYS A 615 -11.29 13.22 44.29
C LYS A 615 -12.31 14.28 44.69
N MET A 616 -13.40 14.38 43.92
CA MET A 616 -14.50 15.32 44.15
C MET A 616 -15.82 14.73 43.69
N GLU A 617 -16.91 15.17 44.29
CA GLU A 617 -18.24 14.63 44.04
C GLU A 617 -18.78 15.03 42.67
N ASN A 618 -18.55 16.28 42.23
CA ASN A 618 -19.05 16.87 41.00
C ASN A 618 -17.89 17.35 40.12
N PRO A 619 -17.14 16.46 39.45
CA PRO A 619 -15.96 16.81 38.65
C PRO A 619 -16.25 17.72 37.46
N GLU A 620 -17.48 17.70 36.95
CA GLU A 620 -17.96 18.53 35.84
C GLU A 620 -17.96 20.03 36.18
N LEU A 621 -17.92 20.39 37.49
CA LEU A 621 -17.85 21.78 37.92
C LEU A 621 -16.41 22.31 38.00
N LYS A 622 -15.41 21.44 37.76
CA LYS A 622 -14.00 21.83 37.77
C LYS A 622 -13.69 22.79 36.63
N THR A 623 -13.06 23.92 36.97
CA THR A 623 -12.57 24.88 35.97
C THR A 623 -11.19 24.44 35.47
N PHE A 624 -11.02 24.34 34.16
CA PHE A 624 -9.76 24.01 33.53
C PHE A 624 -9.10 25.28 32.95
N LYS A 625 -7.78 25.38 33.01
CA LYS A 625 -7.00 26.51 32.46
C LYS A 625 -6.93 26.45 30.91
N GLY A 626 -7.01 25.26 30.35
CA GLY A 626 -6.85 25.04 28.92
C GLY A 626 -7.83 24.01 28.36
N SER A 627 -7.79 23.86 27.04
CA SER A 627 -8.53 22.82 26.32
C SER A 627 -7.55 22.06 25.43
N PRO A 628 -7.08 20.87 25.86
CA PRO A 628 -6.21 20.01 25.06
C PRO A 628 -6.72 19.79 23.64
N VAL A 629 -8.02 19.53 23.47
CA VAL A 629 -8.65 19.38 22.15
C VAL A 629 -8.48 20.62 21.28
N ALA A 630 -8.74 21.81 21.81
CA ALA A 630 -8.57 23.07 21.07
C ALA A 630 -7.10 23.35 20.73
N THR A 631 -6.20 23.06 21.68
CA THR A 631 -4.75 23.21 21.52
C THR A 631 -4.23 22.32 20.38
N VAL A 632 -4.64 21.07 20.34
CA VAL A 632 -4.27 20.14 19.27
C VAL A 632 -4.85 20.58 17.93
N LEU A 633 -6.13 20.95 17.87
CA LEU A 633 -6.76 21.41 16.62
C LEU A 633 -6.08 22.65 16.01
N ALA A 634 -5.53 23.51 16.86
CA ALA A 634 -4.79 24.70 16.40
C ALA A 634 -3.45 24.35 15.75
N ASN A 635 -2.81 23.24 16.13
CA ASN A 635 -1.51 22.81 15.59
C ASN A 635 -1.36 21.29 15.56
N ARG A 636 -2.29 20.62 14.91
CA ARG A 636 -2.38 19.15 14.87
C ARG A 636 -1.09 18.48 14.40
N GLY A 637 -0.42 19.06 13.39
CA GLY A 637 0.82 18.51 12.84
C GLY A 637 1.96 18.42 13.86
N ALA A 638 2.04 19.34 14.84
CA ALA A 638 3.06 19.29 15.88
C ALA A 638 2.90 18.06 16.79
N TYR A 639 1.68 17.71 17.16
CA TYR A 639 1.39 16.57 18.04
C TYR A 639 1.52 15.22 17.30
N ILE A 640 1.19 15.17 16.01
CA ILE A 640 1.50 14.02 15.16
C ILE A 640 3.01 13.82 15.06
N ALA A 641 3.76 14.90 14.75
CA ALA A 641 5.22 14.85 14.68
C ALA A 641 5.83 14.40 16.01
N ALA A 642 5.32 14.89 17.15
CA ALA A 642 5.79 14.48 18.46
C ALA A 642 5.61 12.98 18.72
N ALA A 643 4.43 12.43 18.44
CA ALA A 643 4.16 11.02 18.61
C ALA A 643 5.05 10.14 17.72
N LEU A 644 5.27 10.56 16.46
CA LEU A 644 6.15 9.88 15.52
C LEU A 644 7.63 9.98 15.95
N THR A 645 8.09 11.15 16.41
CA THR A 645 9.47 11.37 16.86
C THR A 645 9.83 10.49 18.05
N VAL A 646 8.95 10.37 19.06
CA VAL A 646 9.14 9.49 20.23
C VAL A 646 9.44 8.05 19.78
N CYS A 647 8.62 7.50 18.89
CA CYS A 647 8.78 6.12 18.43
C CYS A 647 9.94 5.97 17.44
N ARG A 648 10.17 6.95 16.57
CA ARG A 648 11.26 6.93 15.58
C ARG A 648 12.62 6.96 16.26
N ALA A 649 12.83 7.83 17.25
CA ALA A 649 14.07 7.93 18.00
C ALA A 649 14.43 6.62 18.70
N TYR A 650 13.46 5.97 19.35
CA TYR A 650 13.66 4.66 19.97
C TYR A 650 14.09 3.58 18.96
N ILE A 651 13.48 3.58 17.77
CA ILE A 651 13.83 2.62 16.69
C ILE A 651 15.25 2.88 16.20
N VAL A 652 15.62 4.13 15.95
CA VAL A 652 16.95 4.54 15.48
C VAL A 652 18.03 4.27 16.51
N ALA A 653 17.72 4.42 17.81
CA ALA A 653 18.59 4.03 18.91
C ALA A 653 18.85 2.50 19.00
N GLY A 654 18.35 1.71 18.06
CA GLY A 654 18.54 0.27 17.99
C GLY A 654 17.56 -0.54 18.84
N ARG A 655 16.46 0.06 19.31
CA ARG A 655 15.41 -0.60 20.12
C ARG A 655 15.99 -1.27 21.37
N PRO A 656 16.56 -0.54 22.32
CA PRO A 656 17.10 -1.12 23.54
C PRO A 656 16.04 -1.94 24.29
N HIS A 657 16.29 -3.23 24.51
CA HIS A 657 15.33 -4.12 25.17
C HIS A 657 15.41 -3.95 26.69
N LEU A 658 14.56 -3.08 27.23
CA LEU A 658 14.48 -2.79 28.66
C LEU A 658 13.45 -3.64 29.40
N ALA A 659 12.55 -4.29 28.70
CA ALA A 659 11.51 -5.13 29.26
C ALA A 659 11.18 -6.32 28.31
N PRO A 660 10.69 -7.46 28.85
CA PRO A 660 10.22 -8.57 28.02
C PRO A 660 9.08 -8.14 27.08
N ARG A 661 9.07 -8.67 25.86
CA ARG A 661 8.02 -8.42 24.89
C ARG A 661 6.67 -8.90 25.40
N LEU A 662 5.62 -8.15 25.12
CA LEU A 662 4.24 -8.56 25.40
C LEU A 662 3.75 -9.50 24.29
N ALA A 663 3.47 -10.76 24.65
CA ALA A 663 2.96 -11.76 23.70
C ALA A 663 1.64 -11.29 23.08
N SER A 664 1.44 -11.60 21.81
CA SER A 664 0.34 -11.16 20.92
C SER A 664 0.38 -9.69 20.51
N PHE A 665 1.19 -8.84 21.16
CA PHE A 665 1.30 -7.41 20.88
C PHE A 665 2.78 -6.97 20.72
N GLU A 666 3.62 -7.85 20.18
CA GLU A 666 5.06 -7.62 20.08
C GLU A 666 5.38 -6.32 19.32
N GLY A 667 4.69 -6.06 18.20
CA GLY A 667 4.90 -4.85 17.41
C GLY A 667 4.57 -3.57 18.17
N TRP A 668 3.46 -3.53 18.92
CA TRP A 668 3.12 -2.41 19.79
C TRP A 668 4.10 -2.28 20.96
N SER A 669 4.47 -3.41 21.56
CA SER A 669 5.45 -3.44 22.65
C SER A 669 6.81 -2.89 22.22
N ASP A 670 7.29 -3.28 21.04
CA ASP A 670 8.58 -2.85 20.50
C ASP A 670 8.57 -1.43 19.89
N THR A 671 7.41 -0.78 19.80
CA THR A 671 7.28 0.55 19.19
C THR A 671 6.84 1.58 20.21
N VAL A 672 5.71 1.37 20.89
CA VAL A 672 5.10 2.37 21.80
C VAL A 672 5.52 2.14 23.25
N ARG A 673 5.29 0.92 23.78
CA ARG A 673 5.60 0.58 25.17
C ARG A 673 7.07 0.80 25.48
N SER A 674 7.95 0.20 24.69
CA SER A 674 9.39 0.25 24.94
C SER A 674 9.97 1.65 24.73
N ALA A 675 9.41 2.47 23.82
CA ALA A 675 9.81 3.85 23.66
C ALA A 675 9.47 4.68 24.92
N LEU A 676 8.30 4.47 25.52
CA LEU A 676 7.94 5.12 26.78
C LEU A 676 8.86 4.71 27.94
N ILE A 677 9.15 3.41 28.08
CA ILE A 677 10.09 2.92 29.11
C ILE A 677 11.49 3.49 28.89
N TRP A 678 11.96 3.53 27.63
CA TRP A 678 13.27 4.08 27.28
C TRP A 678 13.41 5.56 27.67
N LEU A 679 12.33 6.33 27.54
CA LEU A 679 12.27 7.73 27.97
C LEU A 679 11.96 7.90 29.48
N GLY A 680 12.06 6.83 30.27
CA GLY A 680 11.94 6.87 31.73
C GLY A 680 10.49 6.87 32.23
N LYS A 681 9.50 6.50 31.42
CA LYS A 681 8.12 6.34 31.89
C LYS A 681 7.87 4.95 32.46
N HIS A 682 6.89 4.83 33.36
CA HIS A 682 6.47 3.56 33.91
C HIS A 682 5.93 2.65 32.81
N ASP A 683 6.05 1.34 33.01
CA ASP A 683 5.56 0.37 32.03
C ASP A 683 4.03 0.38 31.94
N PRO A 684 3.44 0.71 30.76
CA PRO A 684 1.98 0.76 30.61
C PRO A 684 1.27 -0.58 30.91
N ILE A 685 1.94 -1.73 30.72
CA ILE A 685 1.33 -3.05 30.98
C ILE A 685 1.19 -3.37 32.47
N SER A 686 1.81 -2.61 33.38
CA SER A 686 1.58 -2.75 34.82
C SER A 686 0.10 -2.55 35.16
N SER A 687 -0.65 -1.79 34.35
CA SER A 687 -2.10 -1.67 34.45
C SER A 687 -2.86 -2.97 34.17
N MET A 688 -2.30 -3.90 33.40
CA MET A 688 -2.86 -5.24 33.15
C MET A 688 -2.77 -6.12 34.40
N GLU A 689 -1.71 -5.97 35.18
CA GLU A 689 -1.54 -6.70 36.45
C GLU A 689 -2.57 -6.23 37.48
N ALA A 690 -2.81 -4.92 37.57
CA ALA A 690 -3.86 -4.38 38.41
C ALA A 690 -5.26 -4.90 37.97
N SER A 691 -5.53 -4.94 36.66
CA SER A 691 -6.79 -5.49 36.12
C SER A 691 -6.95 -6.99 36.42
N ARG A 692 -5.87 -7.77 36.36
CA ARG A 692 -5.85 -9.18 36.75
C ARG A 692 -6.09 -9.38 38.24
N ALA A 693 -5.57 -8.51 39.09
CA ALA A 693 -5.78 -8.58 40.55
C ALA A 693 -7.23 -8.27 40.91
N GLU A 694 -7.90 -7.43 40.15
CA GLU A 694 -9.31 -7.06 40.32
C GLU A 694 -10.31 -8.03 39.66
N ASP A 695 -9.84 -9.04 38.89
CA ASP A 695 -10.72 -10.05 38.25
C ASP A 695 -11.49 -10.83 39.30
N PRO A 696 -12.84 -10.69 39.38
CA PRO A 696 -13.65 -11.36 40.39
C PRO A 696 -13.51 -12.88 40.35
N GLU A 697 -13.29 -13.47 39.18
CA GLU A 697 -13.11 -14.92 39.03
C GLU A 697 -11.78 -15.38 39.64
N ARG A 698 -10.72 -14.62 39.41
CA ARG A 698 -9.42 -14.87 40.04
C ARG A 698 -9.49 -14.76 41.55
N THR A 699 -10.23 -13.74 42.05
CA THR A 699 -10.44 -13.54 43.49
C THR A 699 -11.20 -14.70 44.09
N ARG A 700 -12.29 -15.19 43.42
CA ARG A 700 -13.06 -16.36 43.84
C ARG A 700 -12.21 -17.64 43.82
N LEU A 701 -11.39 -17.84 42.76
CA LEU A 701 -10.50 -19.00 42.63
C LEU A 701 -9.46 -18.99 43.76
N ARG A 702 -8.85 -17.84 44.03
CA ARG A 702 -7.87 -17.69 45.11
C ARG A 702 -8.49 -17.99 46.46
N ALA A 703 -9.64 -17.38 46.73
CA ALA A 703 -10.33 -17.58 48.00
C ALA A 703 -10.72 -19.06 48.22
N LEU A 704 -11.22 -19.74 47.17
CA LEU A 704 -11.58 -21.15 47.27
C LEU A 704 -10.33 -22.06 47.40
N LEU A 705 -9.24 -21.79 46.70
CA LEU A 705 -7.96 -22.51 46.84
C LEU A 705 -7.43 -22.41 48.27
N MET A 706 -7.35 -21.19 48.81
CA MET A 706 -6.88 -20.94 50.19
C MET A 706 -7.75 -21.61 51.22
N ALA A 707 -9.09 -21.44 51.14
CA ALA A 707 -10.02 -22.05 52.05
C ALA A 707 -10.02 -23.59 51.96
N TRP A 708 -9.81 -24.13 50.75
CA TRP A 708 -9.70 -25.57 50.53
C TRP A 708 -8.46 -26.14 51.20
N VAL A 709 -7.28 -25.50 50.98
CA VAL A 709 -6.02 -25.92 51.61
C VAL A 709 -6.12 -25.85 53.14
N HIS A 710 -6.73 -24.79 53.70
CA HIS A 710 -6.96 -24.70 55.13
C HIS A 710 -7.87 -25.82 55.67
N ALA A 711 -8.92 -26.21 54.92
CA ALA A 711 -9.89 -27.22 55.35
C ALA A 711 -9.41 -28.67 55.16
N PHE A 712 -8.65 -28.95 54.07
CA PHE A 712 -8.39 -30.33 53.64
C PHE A 712 -6.88 -30.58 53.41
N GLY A 713 -6.04 -29.55 53.34
CA GLY A 713 -4.61 -29.68 52.94
C GLY A 713 -4.42 -29.82 51.46
N THR A 714 -3.15 -30.06 51.05
CA THR A 714 -2.73 -30.28 49.66
C THR A 714 -2.46 -31.74 49.35
N GLY A 715 -2.41 -32.14 48.09
CA GLY A 715 -2.06 -33.46 47.58
C GLY A 715 -3.24 -34.43 47.37
N GLU A 716 -3.04 -35.42 46.50
CA GLU A 716 -4.04 -36.41 46.08
C GLU A 716 -4.65 -37.19 47.21
N ALA A 717 -3.90 -37.45 48.30
CA ALA A 717 -4.39 -38.14 49.47
C ALA A 717 -5.58 -37.44 50.13
N ASN A 718 -5.72 -36.15 49.94
CA ASN A 718 -6.80 -35.32 50.48
C ASN A 718 -7.94 -35.09 49.43
N SER A 719 -8.05 -35.98 48.44
CA SER A 719 -9.08 -35.87 47.40
C SER A 719 -10.47 -36.09 47.97
N ILE A 720 -11.43 -35.18 47.62
CA ILE A 720 -12.78 -35.13 48.17
C ILE A 720 -13.80 -34.79 47.06
N THR A 721 -15.00 -35.31 47.13
CA THR A 721 -16.03 -35.02 46.13
C THR A 721 -16.69 -33.65 46.38
N ALA A 722 -17.20 -32.99 45.32
CA ALA A 722 -17.90 -31.72 45.42
C ALA A 722 -19.07 -31.77 46.44
N LYS A 723 -19.78 -32.90 46.52
CA LYS A 723 -20.85 -33.09 47.51
C LYS A 723 -20.31 -33.07 48.94
N GLN A 724 -19.25 -33.81 49.23
CA GLN A 724 -18.62 -33.85 50.55
C GLN A 724 -18.05 -32.49 50.95
N VAL A 725 -17.50 -31.71 49.99
CA VAL A 725 -17.04 -30.35 50.26
C VAL A 725 -18.16 -29.44 50.69
N ILE A 726 -19.33 -29.52 50.06
CA ILE A 726 -20.50 -28.73 50.42
C ILE A 726 -20.99 -29.18 51.82
N GLU A 727 -21.12 -30.49 52.08
CA GLU A 727 -21.53 -31.03 53.39
C GLU A 727 -20.56 -30.54 54.49
N ARG A 728 -19.27 -30.57 54.24
CA ARG A 728 -18.25 -30.13 55.19
C ARG A 728 -18.29 -28.61 55.45
N SER A 729 -18.57 -27.81 54.42
CA SER A 729 -18.68 -26.35 54.51
C SER A 729 -19.89 -25.87 55.29
N GLN A 730 -20.94 -26.69 55.41
CA GLN A 730 -22.18 -26.40 56.11
C GLN A 730 -22.21 -26.99 57.53
N LYS A 731 -21.13 -27.69 57.93
CA LYS A 731 -21.07 -28.28 59.25
C LYS A 731 -20.93 -27.22 60.32
N MET A 732 -21.78 -27.32 61.35
CA MET A 732 -21.84 -26.39 62.47
C MET A 732 -21.33 -27.04 63.74
N HIS A 733 -20.75 -26.26 64.62
CA HIS A 733 -20.48 -26.63 66.01
C HIS A 733 -21.12 -25.60 66.94
N LEU A 734 -21.50 -26.09 68.19
CA LEU A 734 -22.03 -25.25 69.21
C LEU A 734 -20.89 -24.54 69.93
N THR A 735 -20.95 -23.21 70.09
CA THR A 735 -20.06 -22.47 70.94
C THR A 735 -20.45 -22.54 72.40
N ASN A 736 -19.63 -22.12 73.29
CA ASN A 736 -19.90 -22.05 74.76
C ASN A 736 -21.07 -21.15 75.12
N LEU A 737 -21.66 -20.45 74.14
CA LEU A 737 -22.86 -19.60 74.25
C LEU A 737 -24.08 -20.21 73.59
N ASP A 738 -24.09 -21.55 73.33
CA ASP A 738 -25.13 -22.30 72.62
C ASP A 738 -25.53 -21.73 71.27
N ALA A 739 -24.69 -20.90 70.65
CA ALA A 739 -24.92 -20.37 69.29
C ALA A 739 -24.23 -21.27 68.22
N PRO A 740 -24.98 -21.73 67.20
CA PRO A 740 -24.41 -22.54 66.13
C PRO A 740 -23.49 -21.65 65.22
N VAL A 741 -22.24 -22.09 65.08
CA VAL A 741 -21.23 -21.40 64.22
C VAL A 741 -20.69 -22.42 63.23
N LEU A 742 -20.42 -21.99 61.97
CA LEU A 742 -19.79 -22.82 60.96
C LEU A 742 -18.41 -23.26 61.40
N GLU A 743 -18.06 -24.54 61.23
CA GLU A 743 -16.71 -25.06 61.47
C GLU A 743 -15.68 -24.44 60.50
N LEU A 744 -16.08 -24.19 59.27
CA LEU A 744 -15.22 -23.67 58.19
C LEU A 744 -15.91 -22.49 57.49
N PRO A 745 -15.98 -21.33 58.15
CA PRO A 745 -16.70 -20.16 57.60
C PRO A 745 -16.10 -19.65 56.30
N GLU A 746 -14.79 -19.65 56.15
CA GLU A 746 -14.11 -19.20 54.93
C GLU A 746 -14.42 -20.11 53.74
N LEU A 747 -14.41 -21.44 53.95
CA LEU A 747 -14.77 -22.42 52.93
C LEU A 747 -16.24 -22.26 52.50
N SER A 748 -17.11 -22.06 53.47
CA SER A 748 -18.54 -21.84 53.22
C SER A 748 -18.77 -20.60 52.38
N ALA A 749 -18.16 -19.48 52.76
CA ALA A 749 -18.22 -18.24 52.02
C ALA A 749 -17.65 -18.37 50.58
N ALA A 750 -16.50 -19.03 50.41
CA ALA A 750 -15.89 -19.26 49.13
C ALA A 750 -16.75 -20.13 48.20
N ILE A 751 -17.39 -21.21 48.75
CA ILE A 751 -18.28 -22.07 47.96
C ILE A 751 -19.57 -21.33 47.59
N HIS A 752 -20.12 -20.55 48.48
CA HIS A 752 -21.29 -19.71 48.16
C HIS A 752 -20.97 -18.70 47.05
N ALA A 753 -19.78 -18.14 47.02
CA ALA A 753 -19.33 -17.20 45.98
C ALA A 753 -19.23 -17.84 44.59
N VAL A 754 -18.99 -19.16 44.48
CA VAL A 754 -18.80 -19.88 43.21
C VAL A 754 -19.97 -20.76 42.78
N ALA A 755 -20.79 -21.25 43.77
CA ALA A 755 -21.88 -22.19 43.53
C ALA A 755 -23.22 -21.75 44.11
N GLY A 756 -23.29 -20.60 44.82
CA GLY A 756 -24.49 -20.14 45.56
C GLY A 756 -25.30 -19.03 44.87
N GLY A 757 -25.33 -18.92 43.55
CA GLY A 757 -25.98 -17.83 42.80
C GLY A 757 -27.48 -17.69 43.06
N GLY A 758 -27.92 -16.45 43.45
CA GLY A 758 -29.36 -16.06 43.49
C GLY A 758 -30.23 -16.67 44.57
N GLY A 759 -29.70 -17.02 45.76
CA GLY A 759 -30.46 -17.56 46.87
C GLY A 759 -30.87 -19.05 46.72
N ARG A 760 -30.23 -19.74 45.76
CA ARG A 760 -30.43 -21.18 45.56
C ARG A 760 -29.62 -22.00 46.56
N GLN A 761 -30.11 -23.17 46.90
CA GLN A 761 -29.37 -24.15 47.68
C GLN A 761 -28.09 -24.57 46.96
N LEU A 762 -26.96 -24.73 47.69
CA LEU A 762 -25.68 -25.14 47.12
C LEU A 762 -25.85 -26.50 46.40
N ASP A 763 -25.39 -26.53 45.12
CA ASP A 763 -25.49 -27.70 44.27
C ASP A 763 -24.10 -28.25 43.91
N SER A 764 -23.93 -29.54 44.14
CA SER A 764 -22.67 -30.25 43.88
C SER A 764 -22.31 -30.31 42.37
N VAL A 765 -23.33 -30.30 41.50
CA VAL A 765 -23.10 -30.28 40.04
C VAL A 765 -22.51 -28.92 39.62
N THR A 766 -23.08 -27.83 40.11
CA THR A 766 -22.61 -26.46 39.86
C THR A 766 -21.17 -26.28 40.36
N LEU A 767 -20.87 -26.73 41.59
CA LEU A 767 -19.50 -26.69 42.13
C LEU A 767 -18.54 -27.54 41.28
N GLY A 768 -18.92 -28.76 40.92
CA GLY A 768 -18.12 -29.65 40.10
C GLY A 768 -17.83 -29.10 38.71
N GLN A 769 -18.81 -28.47 38.05
CA GLN A 769 -18.62 -27.79 36.76
C GLN A 769 -17.70 -26.59 36.90
N TRP A 770 -17.81 -25.81 37.97
CA TRP A 770 -16.92 -24.67 38.22
C TRP A 770 -15.48 -25.14 38.45
N LEU A 771 -15.27 -26.16 39.29
CA LEU A 771 -13.94 -26.76 39.51
C LEU A 771 -13.35 -27.31 38.20
N GLY A 772 -14.18 -27.98 37.37
CA GLY A 772 -13.76 -28.49 36.06
C GLY A 772 -13.27 -27.38 35.11
N ARG A 773 -13.93 -26.22 35.10
CA ARG A 773 -13.50 -25.05 34.30
C ARG A 773 -12.20 -24.43 34.80
N HIS A 774 -11.84 -24.58 36.09
CA HIS A 774 -10.66 -24.00 36.72
C HIS A 774 -9.55 -25.03 36.99
N LYS A 775 -9.74 -26.27 36.55
CA LYS A 775 -8.76 -27.34 36.68
C LYS A 775 -7.40 -26.91 36.07
N ASN A 776 -6.31 -27.22 36.78
CA ASN A 776 -4.93 -26.92 36.38
C ASN A 776 -4.60 -25.41 36.20
N ARG A 777 -5.51 -24.51 36.60
CA ARG A 777 -5.23 -23.07 36.57
C ARG A 777 -4.43 -22.71 37.82
N VAL A 778 -3.15 -22.36 37.59
CA VAL A 778 -2.23 -22.02 38.68
C VAL A 778 -2.52 -20.65 39.26
N MET A 779 -2.62 -20.60 40.62
CA MET A 779 -2.78 -19.39 41.39
C MET A 779 -1.94 -19.50 42.67
N ASP A 780 -1.02 -18.55 42.87
CA ASP A 780 -0.09 -18.55 43.99
C ASP A 780 0.61 -19.91 44.21
N ALA A 781 1.08 -20.52 43.13
CA ALA A 781 1.68 -21.86 43.09
C ALA A 781 0.76 -23.04 43.49
N MET A 782 -0.56 -22.82 43.51
CA MET A 782 -1.60 -23.83 43.81
C MET A 782 -2.57 -23.95 42.66
N TRP A 783 -3.16 -25.13 42.44
CA TRP A 783 -4.21 -25.36 41.45
C TRP A 783 -5.10 -26.53 41.86
N PHE A 784 -6.34 -26.55 41.37
CA PHE A 784 -7.22 -27.71 41.51
C PHE A 784 -6.81 -28.81 40.53
N ALA A 785 -6.64 -30.03 41.06
CA ALA A 785 -6.42 -31.25 40.30
C ALA A 785 -7.55 -32.24 40.53
N GLN A 786 -7.69 -33.18 39.60
CA GLN A 786 -8.78 -34.17 39.62
C GLN A 786 -8.20 -35.55 39.79
N ASP A 787 -8.68 -36.33 40.72
CA ASP A 787 -8.42 -37.76 40.83
C ASP A 787 -9.21 -38.49 39.72
N THR A 788 -8.47 -39.25 38.90
CA THR A 788 -8.97 -39.84 37.63
C THR A 788 -9.30 -41.32 37.77
N ARG A 789 -9.38 -41.88 38.95
CA ARG A 789 -9.70 -43.31 39.12
C ARG A 789 -11.12 -43.64 38.62
N PRO A 790 -11.28 -44.62 37.68
CA PRO A 790 -12.48 -44.69 36.80
C PRO A 790 -13.76 -45.25 37.40
N LYS A 791 -13.86 -45.56 38.68
CA LYS A 791 -15.05 -46.26 39.31
C LYS A 791 -15.81 -45.43 40.34
N ASP A 792 -15.32 -44.24 40.75
CA ASP A 792 -15.90 -43.43 41.81
C ASP A 792 -16.34 -42.05 41.29
N ALA A 793 -17.17 -41.36 42.08
CA ALA A 793 -17.51 -39.95 41.80
C ALA A 793 -16.22 -39.12 41.72
N ILE A 794 -16.21 -38.13 40.80
CA ILE A 794 -15.08 -37.24 40.60
C ILE A 794 -14.67 -36.61 41.93
N LYS A 795 -13.36 -36.80 42.28
CA LYS A 795 -12.80 -36.18 43.49
C LYS A 795 -11.81 -35.09 43.07
N TRP A 796 -11.75 -34.06 43.86
CA TRP A 796 -10.93 -32.89 43.65
C TRP A 796 -9.94 -32.69 44.79
N TYR A 797 -8.76 -32.20 44.52
CA TYR A 797 -7.76 -31.84 45.51
C TYR A 797 -7.00 -30.60 45.03
N VAL A 798 -6.29 -29.93 45.92
CA VAL A 798 -5.39 -28.84 45.59
C VAL A 798 -3.97 -29.38 45.56
N GLU A 799 -3.27 -29.15 44.47
CA GLU A 799 -1.86 -29.45 44.32
C GLU A 799 -1.02 -28.15 44.35
N GLY A 800 0.23 -28.24 44.78
CA GLY A 800 1.14 -27.10 44.90
C GLY A 800 1.50 -26.81 46.36
N ARG A 801 2.31 -25.78 46.58
CA ARG A 801 2.74 -25.38 47.93
C ARG A 801 1.91 -24.18 48.40
N ALA A 802 1.26 -24.30 49.57
CA ALA A 802 0.63 -23.15 50.20
C ALA A 802 1.67 -22.04 50.42
N PRO A 803 1.30 -20.75 50.21
CA PRO A 803 2.19 -19.68 50.59
C PRO A 803 2.47 -19.76 52.08
N ASP A 804 3.77 -19.61 52.45
CA ASP A 804 4.13 -19.52 53.86
C ASP A 804 3.34 -18.36 54.50
N THR A 805 2.41 -18.67 55.39
CA THR A 805 1.77 -17.65 56.21
C THR A 805 2.84 -17.06 57.10
N ALA A 806 3.50 -16.00 56.67
CA ALA A 806 4.28 -15.19 57.56
C ALA A 806 3.32 -14.73 58.69
N GLY A 807 3.55 -15.21 59.92
CA GLY A 807 2.88 -14.76 61.08
C GLY A 807 3.08 -13.25 61.25
N PRO A 808 2.14 -12.54 61.87
CA PRO A 808 2.28 -11.13 62.12
C PRO A 808 3.50 -10.92 63.04
N GLY A 809 4.55 -10.31 62.46
CA GLY A 809 5.65 -9.76 63.24
C GLY A 809 5.34 -8.29 63.66
#